data_03c715015f76c0d936cae480094c3e08
#
_entry.id   03c715015f76c0d936cae480094c3e08
#
_cell.length_a   1.000
_cell.length_b   1.000
_cell.length_c   1.000
_cell.angle_alpha   90.00
_cell.angle_beta   90.00
_cell.angle_gamma   90.00
#
_symmetry.space_group_name_H-M   'P 1'
#
loop_
_entity.id
_entity.type
_entity.pdbx_description
1 polymer ?
#
loop_
_entity_poly.entity_id
_entity_poly.type
_entity_poly.pdbx_seq_one_letter_code
_entity_poly.pdbx_strand_id
1 'polypeptide(L)'
;MLKRKGTLLLGEVLKLTDHCLPAVLSAQLQVLPTLLADSVRGTGDSPSASGVIYQIDSVNRTLQRSGLASKSQPSITAIARQSDPISSSRSPEPPKTKLSVDMDEVQFRSLLLETQVLTTANHLKWKWDVINDLIEGPLLNPKRLDESIKGGKFMKRLLGFYRPFKYKFSDCINTKPNQRYVRTGCALFKTLLQNQEGIAYLSESKLLRQLAECLAQLDRRSGLTSTAPLFSRERVQQTLTGGYFTLLGALSSDPQGLQMLERWRMINMFYHIMELDGREDLIKVLLSNMDFSLDSHLRVMLSKALTACPKSIRVYSTRFLRKYASSNTGVRDCEWAIRLLVTQLYDPEVQVSEIAVQILEEVCNRKEQLEYVVKCRPALDHLGAIGAPLLLRFLSTSLGYQYLDGLDYITQEMDDWFLGRNDSYVTLVEASLSRALMVLPERPKSSNDDHMKRVEYGTVPPHFYRELTRTIEGCRLLRNSGHFDAFVTRIKESWDEHEDSERMLKLKGSLWAVGNVGSMELGAPFLEETDVVQWIVKIATTSEVMTLRGTAFFVLGLISRSLHGMEILTEHGWSAATDHLGRSLGYCLPPSLDELLSVCLNDPHVLHFLMFIADGVLQDIETSRANATANKKGAFCG
;
A
#
# COMPACT_ATOMS: atom_id res chain seq x y z
N MET A 1 -21.98 -19.44 -9.04
CA MET A 1 -20.96 -18.43 -9.34
C MET A 1 -21.03 -17.24 -8.37
N LEU A 2 -22.19 -16.62 -8.15
CA LEU A 2 -22.41 -15.47 -7.24
C LEU A 2 -22.05 -15.77 -5.77
N LYS A 3 -22.46 -16.91 -5.21
CA LYS A 3 -22.09 -17.32 -3.84
C LYS A 3 -20.56 -17.38 -3.65
N ARG A 4 -19.83 -17.89 -4.64
CA ARG A 4 -18.35 -17.96 -4.62
C ARG A 4 -17.70 -16.59 -4.66
N LYS A 5 -18.22 -15.65 -5.48
CA LYS A 5 -17.73 -14.27 -5.54
C LYS A 5 -18.04 -13.50 -4.25
N GLY A 6 -19.25 -13.68 -3.70
CA GLY A 6 -19.63 -13.07 -2.42
C GLY A 6 -18.77 -13.56 -1.25
N THR A 7 -18.42 -14.85 -1.22
CA THR A 7 -17.55 -15.40 -0.16
C THR A 7 -16.10 -14.95 -0.30
N LEU A 8 -15.61 -14.83 -1.54
CA LEU A 8 -14.28 -14.27 -1.81
C LEU A 8 -14.21 -12.80 -1.40
N LEU A 9 -15.25 -12.02 -1.71
CA LEU A 9 -15.37 -10.62 -1.29
C LEU A 9 -15.41 -10.49 0.23
N LEU A 10 -16.20 -11.33 0.91
CA LEU A 10 -16.27 -11.36 2.37
C LEU A 10 -14.89 -11.72 2.99
N GLY A 11 -14.19 -12.68 2.40
CA GLY A 11 -12.83 -13.06 2.81
C GLY A 11 -11.81 -11.93 2.64
N GLU A 12 -11.91 -11.16 1.56
CA GLU A 12 -11.04 -9.98 1.33
C GLU A 12 -11.39 -8.82 2.26
N VAL A 13 -12.67 -8.56 2.49
CA VAL A 13 -13.14 -7.54 3.46
C VAL A 13 -12.66 -7.90 4.87
N LEU A 14 -12.79 -9.15 5.29
CA LEU A 14 -12.31 -9.62 6.60
C LEU A 14 -10.78 -9.49 6.73
N LYS A 15 -10.01 -9.73 5.67
CA LYS A 15 -8.55 -9.50 5.66
C LYS A 15 -8.18 -8.03 5.81
N LEU A 16 -8.94 -7.14 5.15
CA LEU A 16 -8.71 -5.69 5.20
C LEU A 16 -9.11 -5.10 6.56
N THR A 17 -10.10 -5.69 7.23
CA THR A 17 -10.60 -5.23 8.55
C THR A 17 -9.85 -5.81 9.73
N ASP A 18 -8.95 -6.78 9.52
CA ASP A 18 -8.19 -7.48 10.58
C ASP A 18 -7.42 -6.53 11.54
N HIS A 19 -7.02 -5.36 11.04
CA HIS A 19 -6.31 -4.35 11.83
C HIS A 19 -7.21 -3.27 12.46
N CYS A 20 -8.50 -3.25 12.12
CA CYS A 20 -9.43 -2.17 12.47
C CYS A 20 -10.53 -2.60 13.44
N LEU A 21 -10.69 -3.89 13.73
CA LEU A 21 -11.82 -4.40 14.51
C LEU A 21 -11.56 -4.34 16.02
N PRO A 22 -12.45 -3.69 16.80
CA PRO A 22 -12.44 -3.79 18.25
C PRO A 22 -12.60 -5.25 18.71
N ALA A 23 -12.02 -5.62 19.85
CA ALA A 23 -12.03 -6.98 20.41
C ALA A 23 -13.43 -7.60 20.54
N VAL A 24 -14.47 -6.78 20.75
CA VAL A 24 -15.88 -7.20 20.83
C VAL A 24 -16.40 -7.68 19.48
N LEU A 25 -16.05 -7.03 18.38
CA LEU A 25 -16.45 -7.42 17.03
C LEU A 25 -15.67 -8.65 16.54
N SER A 26 -14.42 -8.77 16.93
CA SER A 26 -13.61 -9.97 16.69
C SER A 26 -14.23 -11.21 17.35
N ALA A 27 -14.77 -11.07 18.58
CA ALA A 27 -15.48 -12.16 19.27
C ALA A 27 -16.81 -12.53 18.59
N GLN A 28 -17.55 -11.57 18.05
CA GLN A 28 -18.78 -11.82 17.29
C GLN A 28 -18.52 -12.49 15.92
N LEU A 29 -17.42 -12.14 15.27
CA LEU A 29 -16.98 -12.79 14.02
C LEU A 29 -16.54 -14.23 14.23
N GLN A 30 -16.14 -14.65 15.44
CA GLN A 30 -15.83 -16.04 15.77
C GLN A 30 -17.08 -16.95 15.70
N VAL A 31 -18.28 -16.38 15.83
CA VAL A 31 -19.57 -17.12 15.71
C VAL A 31 -20.01 -17.31 14.25
N LEU A 32 -19.52 -16.47 13.34
CA LEU A 32 -19.88 -16.51 11.92
C LEU A 32 -19.54 -17.83 11.22
N PRO A 33 -18.38 -18.48 11.48
CA PRO A 33 -18.05 -19.79 10.91
C PRO A 33 -19.00 -20.89 11.31
N THR A 34 -19.49 -20.87 12.55
CA THR A 34 -20.49 -21.87 13.03
C THR A 34 -21.83 -21.66 12.38
N LEU A 35 -22.29 -20.42 12.27
CA LEU A 35 -23.57 -20.10 11.60
C LEU A 35 -23.54 -20.44 10.10
N LEU A 36 -22.40 -20.19 9.43
CA LEU A 36 -22.23 -20.56 8.03
C LEU A 36 -22.11 -22.08 7.83
N ALA A 37 -21.42 -22.78 8.75
CA ALA A 37 -21.34 -24.23 8.74
C ALA A 37 -22.73 -24.87 8.93
N ASP A 38 -23.58 -24.33 9.79
CA ASP A 38 -24.93 -24.79 10.02
C ASP A 38 -25.88 -24.50 8.83
N SER A 39 -25.69 -23.35 8.16
CA SER A 39 -26.43 -23.01 6.93
C SER A 39 -26.04 -23.90 5.74
N VAL A 40 -24.83 -24.43 5.73
CA VAL A 40 -24.29 -25.30 4.67
C VAL A 40 -24.70 -26.78 4.91
N ARG A 41 -24.85 -27.22 6.17
CA ARG A 41 -25.33 -28.56 6.52
C ARG A 41 -26.77 -28.84 6.08
N GLY A 42 -27.57 -27.77 5.87
CA GLY A 42 -28.96 -27.87 5.37
C GLY A 42 -29.10 -28.03 3.85
N THR A 43 -28.01 -27.92 3.07
CA THR A 43 -28.03 -28.02 1.61
C THR A 43 -26.96 -28.99 1.15
N GLY A 44 -27.30 -30.22 0.92
CA GLY A 44 -26.50 -31.38 0.53
C GLY A 44 -25.21 -31.12 -0.28
N ASP A 45 -24.32 -32.07 -0.13
CA ASP A 45 -23.00 -32.25 -0.75
C ASP A 45 -22.63 -31.37 -1.98
N SER A 46 -21.98 -30.25 -1.72
CA SER A 46 -21.32 -29.47 -2.77
C SER A 46 -19.83 -29.22 -2.39
N PRO A 47 -18.87 -29.61 -3.23
CA PRO A 47 -17.43 -29.40 -2.98
C PRO A 47 -17.05 -27.93 -2.80
N SER A 48 -17.93 -26.99 -3.21
CA SER A 48 -17.76 -25.55 -2.99
C SER A 48 -18.01 -25.12 -1.54
N ALA A 49 -18.83 -25.86 -0.79
CA ALA A 49 -19.13 -25.57 0.61
C ALA A 49 -17.93 -25.86 1.53
N SER A 50 -17.23 -26.96 1.26
CA SER A 50 -15.98 -27.31 1.97
C SER A 50 -14.88 -26.26 1.77
N GLY A 51 -14.80 -25.69 0.57
CA GLY A 51 -13.82 -24.62 0.26
C GLY A 51 -14.14 -23.31 1.01
N VAL A 52 -15.41 -22.98 1.18
CA VAL A 52 -15.88 -21.82 1.95
C VAL A 52 -15.55 -21.98 3.43
N ILE A 53 -15.87 -23.14 4.01
CA ILE A 53 -15.55 -23.45 5.42
C ILE A 53 -14.05 -23.40 5.66
N TYR A 54 -13.24 -23.93 4.74
CA TYR A 54 -11.78 -23.91 4.83
C TYR A 54 -11.22 -22.49 4.78
N GLN A 55 -11.76 -21.61 3.90
CA GLN A 55 -11.33 -20.21 3.84
C GLN A 55 -11.71 -19.43 5.10
N ILE A 56 -12.91 -19.62 5.61
CA ILE A 56 -13.37 -18.99 6.85
C ILE A 56 -12.54 -19.46 8.05
N ASP A 57 -12.25 -20.76 8.13
CA ASP A 57 -11.40 -21.32 9.17
C ASP A 57 -9.94 -20.82 9.06
N SER A 58 -9.42 -20.64 7.84
CA SER A 58 -8.12 -20.04 7.60
C SER A 58 -8.06 -18.57 8.05
N VAL A 59 -9.11 -17.78 7.78
CA VAL A 59 -9.22 -16.39 8.23
C VAL A 59 -9.34 -16.33 9.74
N ASN A 60 -10.16 -17.19 10.37
CA ASN A 60 -10.30 -17.26 11.82
C ASN A 60 -8.98 -17.64 12.51
N ARG A 61 -8.22 -18.59 11.97
CA ARG A 61 -6.89 -18.94 12.49
C ARG A 61 -5.88 -17.78 12.33
N THR A 62 -6.01 -16.98 11.29
CA THR A 62 -5.17 -15.80 11.07
C THR A 62 -5.52 -14.70 12.08
N LEU A 63 -6.82 -14.47 12.33
CA LEU A 63 -7.31 -13.55 13.35
C LEU A 63 -6.88 -13.95 14.77
N GLN A 64 -6.98 -15.24 15.11
CA GLN A 64 -6.52 -15.74 16.41
C GLN A 64 -5.00 -15.60 16.60
N ARG A 65 -4.22 -15.80 15.53
CA ARG A 65 -2.76 -15.60 15.56
C ARG A 65 -2.37 -14.14 15.69
N SER A 66 -3.07 -13.22 15.03
CA SER A 66 -2.83 -11.78 15.18
C SER A 66 -3.27 -11.27 16.55
N GLY A 67 -4.36 -11.79 17.11
CA GLY A 67 -4.82 -11.50 18.48
C GLY A 67 -3.85 -12.01 19.57
N LEU A 68 -3.14 -13.11 19.33
CA LEU A 68 -2.07 -13.63 20.20
C LEU A 68 -0.75 -12.87 20.03
N ALA A 69 -0.46 -12.41 18.80
CA ALA A 69 0.74 -11.60 18.50
C ALA A 69 0.65 -10.17 19.05
N SER A 70 -0.56 -9.65 19.27
CA SER A 70 -0.81 -8.35 19.90
C SER A 70 -0.38 -8.30 21.38
N LYS A 71 -0.11 -9.44 22.00
CA LYS A 71 0.44 -9.55 23.37
C LYS A 71 1.97 -9.73 23.43
N SER A 72 2.61 -9.91 22.27
CA SER A 72 4.07 -9.98 22.12
C SER A 72 4.48 -9.01 21.00
N GLN A 73 5.46 -8.15 21.24
CA GLN A 73 5.96 -7.12 20.33
C GLN A 73 6.04 -7.60 18.86
N PRO A 74 5.62 -6.76 17.86
CA PRO A 74 5.58 -7.18 16.47
C PRO A 74 6.98 -7.37 15.91
N SER A 75 7.33 -8.60 15.60
CA SER A 75 8.49 -8.96 14.80
C SER A 75 8.22 -8.59 13.33
N ILE A 76 9.06 -7.73 12.76
CA ILE A 76 9.01 -7.15 11.40
C ILE A 76 9.01 -8.22 10.26
N THR A 77 9.13 -9.49 10.59
CA THR A 77 9.24 -10.60 9.62
C THR A 77 7.92 -11.11 9.04
N ALA A 78 6.77 -10.61 9.48
CA ALA A 78 5.47 -11.10 9.01
C ALA A 78 4.98 -10.46 7.69
N ILE A 79 5.52 -9.30 7.28
CA ILE A 79 5.01 -8.52 6.12
C ILE A 79 5.59 -8.98 4.77
N ALA A 80 6.69 -9.74 4.76
CA ALA A 80 7.32 -10.20 3.51
C ALA A 80 6.73 -11.49 2.92
N ARG A 81 5.65 -12.05 3.46
CA ARG A 81 5.06 -13.33 3.02
C ARG A 81 3.74 -13.25 2.25
N GLN A 82 3.27 -12.06 1.89
CA GLN A 82 1.98 -11.90 1.18
C GLN A 82 2.13 -11.40 -0.26
N SER A 83 2.86 -12.13 -1.09
CA SER A 83 2.68 -12.01 -2.53
C SER A 83 3.10 -13.28 -3.22
N ASP A 84 2.19 -14.24 -3.35
CA ASP A 84 2.15 -15.13 -4.51
C ASP A 84 0.76 -15.76 -4.65
N PRO A 85 0.11 -15.63 -5.82
CA PRO A 85 -1.13 -16.31 -6.13
C PRO A 85 -0.86 -17.66 -6.81
N ILE A 86 -1.54 -18.67 -6.31
CA ILE A 86 -2.10 -19.84 -7.00
C ILE A 86 -1.18 -20.60 -7.98
N SER A 87 -0.73 -21.77 -7.58
CA SER A 87 -0.75 -22.94 -8.49
C SER A 87 -0.65 -24.26 -7.73
N SER A 88 -1.55 -25.16 -8.14
CA SER A 88 -1.49 -26.62 -8.11
C SER A 88 -1.57 -27.35 -6.77
N SER A 89 -2.69 -28.05 -6.64
CA SER A 89 -2.95 -29.30 -5.91
C SER A 89 -1.67 -30.06 -5.47
N ARG A 90 -1.37 -29.97 -4.17
CA ARG A 90 -0.68 -31.03 -3.43
C ARG A 90 -1.40 -31.21 -2.11
N SER A 91 -1.64 -32.49 -1.77
CA SER A 91 -2.17 -32.96 -0.50
C SER A 91 -1.55 -32.24 0.71
N PRO A 92 -2.32 -31.95 1.78
CA PRO A 92 -1.78 -31.28 2.96
C PRO A 92 -0.76 -32.19 3.66
N GLU A 93 0.51 -31.80 3.62
CA GLU A 93 1.49 -32.33 4.56
C GLU A 93 1.08 -31.93 5.99
N PRO A 94 1.25 -32.82 6.99
CA PRO A 94 0.93 -32.51 8.38
C PRO A 94 1.70 -31.30 8.86
N PRO A 95 1.18 -30.49 9.82
CA PRO A 95 1.84 -29.30 10.32
C PRO A 95 3.19 -29.69 10.91
N LYS A 96 4.28 -29.17 10.29
CA LYS A 96 5.64 -29.36 10.82
C LYS A 96 5.70 -28.76 12.21
N THR A 97 5.84 -29.58 13.23
CA THR A 97 6.12 -29.17 14.60
C THR A 97 7.45 -28.44 14.60
N LYS A 98 7.46 -27.14 14.94
CA LYS A 98 8.71 -26.39 15.12
C LYS A 98 9.53 -27.10 16.20
N LEU A 99 10.80 -27.35 15.92
CA LEU A 99 11.72 -27.95 16.90
C LEU A 99 11.82 -27.02 18.12
N SER A 100 11.81 -27.62 19.31
CA SER A 100 11.96 -26.89 20.57
C SER A 100 13.35 -26.25 20.66
N VAL A 101 13.40 -25.01 21.17
CA VAL A 101 14.66 -24.31 21.46
C VAL A 101 15.44 -25.05 22.56
N ASP A 102 14.72 -25.62 23.54
CA ASP A 102 15.29 -26.40 24.65
C ASP A 102 15.29 -27.90 24.35
N MET A 103 16.17 -28.29 23.43
CA MET A 103 16.34 -29.68 23.02
C MET A 103 17.44 -30.37 23.81
N ASP A 104 17.25 -31.68 24.10
CA ASP A 104 18.28 -32.52 24.70
C ASP A 104 19.50 -32.68 23.77
N GLU A 105 20.67 -32.89 24.39
CA GLU A 105 21.96 -33.00 23.67
C GLU A 105 21.99 -34.19 22.70
N VAL A 106 21.42 -35.31 23.10
CA VAL A 106 21.42 -36.54 22.29
C VAL A 106 20.55 -36.34 21.05
N GLN A 107 19.38 -35.72 21.23
CA GLN A 107 18.46 -35.39 20.13
C GLN A 107 19.08 -34.36 19.18
N PHE A 108 19.74 -33.34 19.73
CA PHE A 108 20.42 -32.32 18.93
C PHE A 108 21.53 -32.92 18.05
N ARG A 109 22.39 -33.81 18.62
CA ARG A 109 23.42 -34.50 17.84
C ARG A 109 22.83 -35.41 16.76
N SER A 110 21.73 -36.09 17.06
CA SER A 110 21.03 -36.92 16.08
C SER A 110 20.54 -36.07 14.89
N LEU A 111 19.93 -34.90 15.17
CA LEU A 111 19.48 -33.97 14.13
C LEU A 111 20.64 -33.40 13.32
N LEU A 112 21.76 -33.05 13.93
CA LEU A 112 22.97 -32.64 13.22
C LEU A 112 23.45 -33.69 12.22
N LEU A 113 23.39 -34.98 12.56
CA LEU A 113 23.72 -36.08 11.64
C LEU A 113 22.67 -36.21 10.53
N GLU A 114 21.39 -36.04 10.87
CA GLU A 114 20.29 -36.11 9.93
C GLU A 114 20.36 -35.05 8.81
N THR A 115 20.92 -33.85 9.08
CA THR A 115 21.18 -32.82 8.08
C THR A 115 22.05 -33.28 6.93
N GLN A 116 22.83 -34.34 7.11
CA GLN A 116 23.86 -34.83 6.19
C GLN A 116 25.02 -33.85 5.92
N VAL A 117 25.08 -32.73 6.60
CA VAL A 117 26.20 -31.76 6.48
C VAL A 117 27.51 -32.36 6.98
N LEU A 118 27.45 -33.20 8.02
CA LEU A 118 28.63 -33.87 8.60
C LEU A 118 29.08 -35.08 7.77
N THR A 119 28.20 -35.76 7.10
CA THR A 119 28.47 -37.01 6.37
C THR A 119 28.97 -36.76 4.94
N THR A 120 28.41 -35.77 4.22
CA THR A 120 28.79 -35.51 2.83
C THR A 120 29.22 -34.07 2.59
N ALA A 121 30.18 -33.88 1.68
CA ALA A 121 30.60 -32.55 1.22
C ALA A 121 29.68 -31.99 0.08
N ASN A 122 28.82 -32.86 -0.47
CA ASN A 122 27.91 -32.44 -1.54
C ASN A 122 26.63 -31.81 -0.96
N HIS A 123 26.48 -30.49 -1.16
CA HIS A 123 25.35 -29.70 -0.67
C HIS A 123 23.99 -30.10 -1.28
N LEU A 124 23.97 -30.77 -2.43
CA LEU A 124 22.75 -31.28 -3.07
C LEU A 124 22.12 -32.43 -2.27
N LYS A 125 22.91 -33.15 -1.48
CA LYS A 125 22.46 -34.24 -0.60
C LYS A 125 22.05 -33.78 0.79
N TRP A 126 22.29 -32.48 1.12
CA TRP A 126 21.94 -31.95 2.42
C TRP A 126 20.42 -31.81 2.57
N LYS A 127 19.90 -32.16 3.73
CA LYS A 127 18.48 -31.95 4.08
C LYS A 127 18.26 -30.50 4.51
N TRP A 128 18.03 -29.62 3.56
CA TRP A 128 17.93 -28.17 3.80
C TRP A 128 16.73 -27.77 4.67
N ASP A 129 15.65 -28.55 4.66
CA ASP A 129 14.49 -28.30 5.53
C ASP A 129 14.88 -28.53 7.00
N VAL A 130 15.58 -29.63 7.30
CA VAL A 130 16.09 -29.93 8.66
C VAL A 130 17.14 -28.90 9.11
N ILE A 131 17.97 -28.40 8.17
CA ILE A 131 18.93 -27.31 8.45
C ILE A 131 18.17 -26.03 8.84
N ASN A 132 17.11 -25.66 8.15
CA ASN A 132 16.30 -24.50 8.50
C ASN A 132 15.62 -24.67 9.86
N ASP A 133 15.03 -25.83 10.13
CA ASP A 133 14.37 -26.13 11.40
C ASP A 133 15.38 -26.07 12.58
N LEU A 134 16.63 -26.52 12.38
CA LEU A 134 17.72 -26.37 13.36
C LEU A 134 18.11 -24.90 13.59
N ILE A 135 18.20 -24.10 12.52
CA ILE A 135 18.59 -22.68 12.58
C ILE A 135 17.50 -21.85 13.28
N GLU A 136 16.23 -22.10 12.96
CA GLU A 136 15.08 -21.36 13.51
C GLU A 136 14.60 -21.90 14.88
N GLY A 137 15.18 -22.98 15.37
CA GLY A 137 14.84 -23.63 16.63
C GLY A 137 16.06 -23.83 17.56
N PRO A 138 16.64 -25.02 17.62
CA PRO A 138 17.70 -25.37 18.62
C PRO A 138 18.92 -24.45 18.60
N LEU A 139 19.35 -23.93 17.44
CA LEU A 139 20.52 -23.05 17.33
C LEU A 139 20.27 -21.62 17.87
N LEU A 140 19.06 -21.29 18.26
CA LEU A 140 18.75 -20.05 19.00
C LEU A 140 19.25 -20.15 20.45
N ASN A 141 19.38 -21.38 20.99
CA ASN A 141 19.95 -21.59 22.31
C ASN A 141 21.49 -21.43 22.28
N PRO A 142 22.08 -20.52 23.09
CA PRO A 142 23.51 -20.24 23.07
C PRO A 142 24.38 -21.47 23.32
N LYS A 143 23.94 -22.40 24.18
CA LYS A 143 24.68 -23.65 24.48
C LYS A 143 24.76 -24.56 23.26
N ARG A 144 23.65 -24.71 22.53
CA ARG A 144 23.59 -25.53 21.31
C ARG A 144 24.36 -24.91 20.16
N LEU A 145 24.30 -23.57 20.06
CA LEU A 145 25.12 -22.84 19.11
C LEU A 145 26.61 -23.04 19.36
N ASP A 146 27.07 -22.86 20.61
CA ASP A 146 28.46 -23.04 21.00
C ASP A 146 28.94 -24.49 20.75
N GLU A 147 28.10 -25.48 21.07
CA GLU A 147 28.35 -26.90 20.75
C GLU A 147 28.53 -27.13 19.24
N SER A 148 27.69 -26.51 18.41
CA SER A 148 27.78 -26.62 16.94
C SER A 148 29.02 -25.94 16.36
N ILE A 149 29.51 -24.89 17.01
CA ILE A 149 30.74 -24.16 16.63
C ILE A 149 31.98 -24.92 17.08
N LYS A 150 32.08 -25.28 18.36
CA LYS A 150 33.26 -25.89 18.99
C LYS A 150 33.33 -27.42 18.82
N GLY A 151 32.19 -28.08 19.00
CA GLY A 151 32.13 -29.56 19.04
C GLY A 151 32.11 -30.24 17.69
N GLY A 152 32.00 -29.53 16.57
CA GLY A 152 31.82 -30.17 15.29
C GLY A 152 32.27 -29.37 14.06
N LYS A 153 32.37 -30.09 12.94
CA LYS A 153 32.63 -29.47 11.62
C LYS A 153 31.36 -28.90 10.99
N PHE A 154 30.19 -28.91 11.69
CA PHE A 154 28.89 -28.54 11.15
C PHE A 154 28.89 -27.07 10.67
N MET A 155 29.09 -26.13 11.57
CA MET A 155 29.08 -24.71 11.28
C MET A 155 30.15 -24.34 10.23
N LYS A 156 31.34 -24.92 10.36
CA LYS A 156 32.45 -24.73 9.41
C LYS A 156 32.11 -25.22 8.00
N ARG A 157 31.36 -26.32 7.87
CA ARG A 157 30.93 -26.86 6.56
C ARG A 157 29.77 -26.06 6.01
N LEU A 158 28.79 -25.69 6.83
CA LEU A 158 27.63 -24.91 6.43
C LEU A 158 28.04 -23.50 5.94
N LEU A 159 28.81 -22.74 6.72
CA LEU A 159 29.38 -21.46 6.26
C LEU A 159 30.36 -21.66 5.11
N GLY A 160 31.03 -22.80 5.03
CA GLY A 160 31.90 -23.15 3.92
C GLY A 160 31.20 -23.26 2.58
N PHE A 161 29.87 -23.53 2.54
CA PHE A 161 29.06 -23.54 1.33
C PHE A 161 28.90 -22.13 0.76
N TYR A 162 28.72 -21.11 1.62
CA TYR A 162 28.54 -19.71 1.23
C TYR A 162 29.85 -18.99 0.87
N ARG A 163 31.04 -19.61 1.08
CA ARG A 163 32.32 -18.94 0.80
C ARG A 163 32.48 -18.64 -0.71
N PRO A 164 32.71 -17.37 -1.09
CA PRO A 164 32.81 -16.94 -2.49
C PRO A 164 33.82 -17.76 -3.31
N PHE A 165 35.03 -17.90 -2.81
CA PHE A 165 36.13 -18.60 -3.53
C PHE A 165 35.97 -20.13 -3.59
N LYS A 166 34.90 -20.70 -3.03
CA LYS A 166 34.52 -22.08 -3.24
C LYS A 166 33.52 -22.28 -4.36
N TYR A 167 32.90 -21.21 -4.83
CA TYR A 167 31.93 -21.15 -5.91
C TYR A 167 30.68 -22.02 -5.76
N LYS A 168 30.53 -22.75 -4.62
CA LYS A 168 29.40 -23.68 -4.42
C LYS A 168 28.04 -23.00 -4.40
N PHE A 169 27.95 -21.88 -3.72
CA PHE A 169 26.72 -21.08 -3.64
C PHE A 169 26.55 -20.21 -4.90
N SER A 170 27.61 -19.52 -5.32
CA SER A 170 27.58 -18.59 -6.43
C SER A 170 27.38 -19.22 -7.80
N ASP A 171 27.64 -20.53 -7.96
CA ASP A 171 27.42 -21.26 -9.20
C ASP A 171 26.03 -21.88 -9.28
N CYS A 172 25.25 -21.86 -8.20
CA CYS A 172 23.87 -22.30 -8.24
C CYS A 172 23.06 -21.39 -9.15
N ILE A 173 22.29 -21.97 -10.07
CA ILE A 173 21.40 -21.22 -10.97
C ILE A 173 20.29 -20.54 -10.16
N ASN A 174 19.96 -19.31 -10.53
CA ASN A 174 18.91 -18.53 -9.89
C ASN A 174 17.51 -19.05 -10.28
N THR A 175 17.02 -20.04 -9.54
CA THR A 175 15.69 -20.63 -9.70
C THR A 175 14.90 -20.52 -8.41
N LYS A 176 13.55 -20.53 -8.51
CA LYS A 176 12.68 -20.48 -7.31
C LYS A 176 13.04 -21.54 -6.26
N PRO A 177 13.31 -22.83 -6.60
CA PRO A 177 13.76 -23.82 -5.62
C PRO A 177 15.10 -23.48 -4.98
N ASN A 178 16.06 -22.94 -5.72
CA ASN A 178 17.40 -22.63 -5.22
C ASN A 178 17.44 -21.38 -4.33
N GLN A 179 16.44 -20.51 -4.39
CA GLN A 179 16.29 -19.38 -3.47
C GLN A 179 16.19 -19.82 -2.00
N ARG A 180 15.88 -21.10 -1.73
CA ARG A 180 15.97 -21.68 -0.37
C ARG A 180 17.36 -21.50 0.24
N TYR A 181 18.43 -21.59 -0.56
CA TYR A 181 19.80 -21.42 -0.06
C TYR A 181 20.05 -20.00 0.44
N VAL A 182 19.52 -19.00 -0.25
CA VAL A 182 19.60 -17.60 0.19
C VAL A 182 18.84 -17.40 1.50
N ARG A 183 17.62 -17.94 1.59
CA ARG A 183 16.79 -17.85 2.81
C ARG A 183 17.45 -18.51 4.01
N THR A 184 17.99 -19.73 3.84
CA THR A 184 18.74 -20.44 4.89
C THR A 184 19.97 -19.63 5.34
N GLY A 185 20.71 -19.03 4.40
CA GLY A 185 21.86 -18.19 4.73
C GLY A 185 21.48 -16.95 5.54
N CYS A 186 20.38 -16.28 5.17
CA CYS A 186 19.86 -15.13 5.92
C CYS A 186 19.38 -15.53 7.33
N ALA A 187 18.67 -16.65 7.46
CA ALA A 187 18.26 -17.18 8.75
C ALA A 187 19.49 -17.51 9.62
N LEU A 188 20.50 -18.17 9.05
CA LEU A 188 21.75 -18.46 9.73
C LEU A 188 22.46 -17.20 10.25
N PHE A 189 22.56 -16.16 9.42
CA PHE A 189 23.20 -14.91 9.85
C PHE A 189 22.42 -14.24 10.98
N LYS A 190 21.10 -14.19 10.88
CA LYS A 190 20.24 -13.66 11.95
C LYS A 190 20.40 -14.44 13.26
N THR A 191 20.45 -15.77 13.21
CA THR A 191 20.67 -16.62 14.40
C THR A 191 22.06 -16.40 15.00
N LEU A 192 23.10 -16.27 14.17
CA LEU A 192 24.46 -15.98 14.65
C LEU A 192 24.58 -14.61 15.32
N LEU A 193 23.84 -13.60 14.83
CA LEU A 193 23.84 -12.25 15.42
C LEU A 193 23.13 -12.17 16.78
N GLN A 194 22.28 -13.14 17.13
CA GLN A 194 21.57 -13.13 18.42
C GLN A 194 22.45 -13.56 19.61
N ASN A 195 23.61 -14.16 19.36
CA ASN A 195 24.47 -14.73 20.39
C ASN A 195 25.92 -14.24 20.24
N GLN A 196 26.57 -13.92 21.36
CA GLN A 196 27.93 -13.38 21.36
C GLN A 196 28.95 -14.30 20.69
N GLU A 197 28.87 -15.64 20.95
CA GLU A 197 29.73 -16.63 20.31
C GLU A 197 29.49 -16.70 18.79
N GLY A 198 28.25 -16.55 18.37
CA GLY A 198 27.86 -16.45 16.94
C GLY A 198 28.44 -15.21 16.26
N ILE A 199 28.38 -14.06 16.94
CA ILE A 199 28.95 -12.79 16.47
C ILE A 199 30.47 -12.94 16.32
N ALA A 200 31.16 -13.46 17.34
CA ALA A 200 32.60 -13.68 17.30
C ALA A 200 32.98 -14.64 16.16
N TYR A 201 32.28 -15.77 16.05
CA TYR A 201 32.52 -16.77 15.00
C TYR A 201 32.31 -16.22 13.59
N LEU A 202 31.24 -15.43 13.37
CA LEU A 202 30.95 -14.81 12.07
C LEU A 202 32.00 -13.74 11.73
N SER A 203 32.38 -12.90 12.69
CA SER A 203 33.36 -11.81 12.48
C SER A 203 34.77 -12.35 12.14
N GLU A 204 35.15 -13.49 12.67
CA GLU A 204 36.44 -14.16 12.39
C GLU A 204 36.38 -15.05 11.15
N SER A 205 35.19 -15.26 10.60
CA SER A 205 35.01 -16.17 9.49
C SER A 205 35.69 -15.66 8.21
N LYS A 206 36.25 -16.61 7.44
CA LYS A 206 36.83 -16.29 6.12
C LYS A 206 35.79 -15.84 5.11
N LEU A 207 34.48 -15.98 5.43
CA LEU A 207 33.38 -15.63 4.53
C LEU A 207 33.32 -14.10 4.28
N LEU A 208 33.23 -13.30 5.36
CA LEU A 208 33.13 -11.86 5.27
C LEU A 208 34.37 -11.25 4.62
N ARG A 209 35.55 -11.74 4.99
CA ARG A 209 36.81 -11.33 4.35
C ARG A 209 36.79 -11.56 2.83
N GLN A 210 36.38 -12.78 2.40
CA GLN A 210 36.34 -13.12 0.98
C GLN A 210 35.27 -12.32 0.22
N LEU A 211 34.13 -12.00 0.88
CA LEU A 211 33.13 -11.11 0.29
C LEU A 211 33.69 -9.69 0.08
N ALA A 212 34.41 -9.16 1.07
CA ALA A 212 35.07 -7.86 0.94
C ALA A 212 36.07 -7.85 -0.20
N GLU A 213 36.89 -8.91 -0.34
CA GLU A 213 37.83 -9.07 -1.45
C GLU A 213 37.11 -9.13 -2.81
N CYS A 214 35.97 -9.82 -2.91
CA CYS A 214 35.17 -9.88 -4.13
C CYS A 214 34.50 -8.54 -4.48
N LEU A 215 34.06 -7.78 -3.47
CA LEU A 215 33.53 -6.43 -3.67
C LEU A 215 34.63 -5.47 -4.14
N ALA A 216 35.84 -5.58 -3.55
CA ALA A 216 36.98 -4.78 -3.96
C ALA A 216 37.43 -5.06 -5.40
N GLN A 217 37.19 -6.26 -5.95
CA GLN A 217 37.46 -6.58 -7.36
C GLN A 217 36.61 -5.77 -8.35
N LEU A 218 35.50 -5.18 -7.93
CA LEU A 218 34.67 -4.31 -8.74
C LEU A 218 35.29 -2.92 -8.94
N ASP A 219 36.11 -2.47 -7.99
CA ASP A 219 36.81 -1.21 -8.07
C ASP A 219 38.13 -1.37 -8.85
N ARG A 220 38.21 -0.76 -10.01
CA ARG A 220 39.41 -0.77 -10.86
C ARG A 220 40.64 -0.14 -10.17
N ARG A 221 40.44 0.70 -9.18
CA ARG A 221 41.52 1.38 -8.43
C ARG A 221 42.08 0.52 -7.30
N SER A 222 41.36 -0.56 -6.94
CA SER A 222 41.78 -1.45 -5.83
C SER A 222 43.02 -2.28 -6.13
N GLY A 223 43.44 -2.40 -7.38
CA GLY A 223 44.50 -3.29 -7.81
C GLY A 223 44.19 -4.78 -7.75
N LEU A 224 42.96 -5.13 -7.29
CA LEU A 224 42.49 -6.54 -7.15
C LEU A 224 41.65 -6.98 -8.34
N THR A 225 42.01 -6.58 -9.54
CA THR A 225 41.24 -6.93 -10.75
C THR A 225 41.27 -8.43 -11.02
N SER A 226 40.12 -8.99 -11.36
CA SER A 226 39.97 -10.38 -11.78
C SER A 226 39.44 -10.44 -13.20
N THR A 227 39.91 -11.42 -13.99
CA THR A 227 39.42 -11.69 -15.34
C THR A 227 37.97 -12.18 -15.33
N ALA A 228 37.52 -12.80 -14.23
CA ALA A 228 36.15 -13.29 -14.03
C ALA A 228 35.65 -12.88 -12.63
N PRO A 229 35.25 -11.59 -12.44
CA PRO A 229 34.81 -11.11 -11.14
C PRO A 229 33.53 -11.81 -10.73
N LEU A 230 33.42 -12.12 -9.42
CA LEU A 230 32.26 -12.80 -8.85
C LEU A 230 30.94 -12.06 -9.19
N PHE A 231 30.93 -10.74 -9.08
CA PHE A 231 29.77 -9.89 -9.31
C PHE A 231 29.70 -9.37 -10.77
N SER A 232 30.09 -10.18 -11.76
CA SER A 232 29.83 -9.88 -13.18
C SER A 232 28.32 -9.81 -13.43
N ARG A 233 27.91 -9.05 -14.48
CA ARG A 233 26.48 -8.87 -14.81
C ARG A 233 25.79 -10.20 -15.06
N GLU A 234 26.42 -11.09 -15.81
CA GLU A 234 25.89 -12.42 -16.14
C GLU A 234 25.67 -13.27 -14.88
N ARG A 235 26.66 -13.32 -13.98
CA ARG A 235 26.55 -14.11 -12.76
C ARG A 235 25.48 -13.58 -11.82
N VAL A 236 25.36 -12.27 -11.67
CA VAL A 236 24.33 -11.64 -10.82
C VAL A 236 22.92 -11.94 -11.33
N GLN A 237 22.72 -12.04 -12.64
CA GLN A 237 21.43 -12.32 -13.25
C GLN A 237 21.09 -13.83 -13.27
N GLN A 238 22.06 -14.68 -13.63
CA GLN A 238 21.81 -16.11 -13.90
C GLN A 238 21.99 -17.00 -12.67
N THR A 239 22.80 -16.58 -11.71
CA THR A 239 23.14 -17.40 -10.56
C THR A 239 22.72 -16.76 -9.23
N LEU A 240 22.90 -17.49 -8.11
CA LEU A 240 22.61 -16.98 -6.75
C LEU A 240 23.64 -15.94 -6.26
N THR A 241 24.57 -15.50 -7.11
CA THR A 241 25.57 -14.50 -6.71
C THR A 241 24.95 -13.23 -6.15
N GLY A 242 23.82 -12.77 -6.70
CA GLY A 242 23.05 -11.65 -6.14
C GLY A 242 22.58 -11.88 -4.69
N GLY A 243 22.40 -13.13 -4.28
CA GLY A 243 22.03 -13.51 -2.92
C GLY A 243 23.05 -13.12 -1.85
N TYR A 244 24.30 -12.87 -2.20
CA TYR A 244 25.27 -12.32 -1.25
C TYR A 244 24.85 -10.94 -0.73
N PHE A 245 24.23 -10.11 -1.57
CA PHE A 245 23.69 -8.83 -1.11
C PHE A 245 22.54 -9.02 -0.13
N THR A 246 21.72 -10.07 -0.30
CA THR A 246 20.68 -10.41 0.67
C THR A 246 21.27 -10.86 2.03
N LEU A 247 22.39 -11.61 2.00
CA LEU A 247 23.12 -11.97 3.22
C LEU A 247 23.72 -10.73 3.92
N LEU A 248 24.31 -9.81 3.15
CA LEU A 248 24.84 -8.55 3.67
C LEU A 248 23.69 -7.65 4.20
N GLY A 249 22.53 -7.69 3.56
CA GLY A 249 21.31 -7.04 4.02
C GLY A 249 20.82 -7.58 5.38
N ALA A 250 20.96 -8.89 5.61
CA ALA A 250 20.67 -9.47 6.93
C ALA A 250 21.62 -8.96 8.02
N LEU A 251 22.88 -8.65 7.67
CA LEU A 251 23.82 -7.98 8.59
C LEU A 251 23.45 -6.52 8.82
N SER A 252 22.99 -5.82 7.79
CA SER A 252 22.67 -4.39 7.86
C SER A 252 21.47 -4.05 8.76
N SER A 253 20.63 -5.05 9.07
CA SER A 253 19.47 -4.88 9.95
C SER A 253 19.81 -4.96 11.44
N ASP A 254 21.05 -5.25 11.79
CA ASP A 254 21.53 -5.43 13.17
C ASP A 254 22.74 -4.54 13.46
N PRO A 255 22.84 -3.89 14.65
CA PRO A 255 23.96 -3.01 14.98
C PRO A 255 25.32 -3.72 14.96
N GLN A 256 25.41 -4.96 15.42
CA GLN A 256 26.64 -5.75 15.41
C GLN A 256 27.01 -6.18 13.98
N GLY A 257 25.99 -6.50 13.18
CA GLY A 257 26.16 -6.76 11.75
C GLY A 257 26.71 -5.53 11.00
N LEU A 258 26.21 -4.33 11.29
CA LEU A 258 26.73 -3.07 10.73
C LEU A 258 28.20 -2.85 11.09
N GLN A 259 28.60 -3.06 12.35
CA GLN A 259 29.99 -2.97 12.78
C GLN A 259 30.90 -3.95 12.01
N MET A 260 30.40 -5.16 11.70
CA MET A 260 31.14 -6.11 10.85
C MET A 260 31.32 -5.57 9.42
N LEU A 261 30.30 -4.98 8.82
CA LEU A 261 30.38 -4.37 7.49
C LEU A 261 31.39 -3.22 7.45
N GLU A 262 31.43 -2.39 8.49
CA GLU A 262 32.40 -1.30 8.65
C GLU A 262 33.82 -1.84 8.87
N ARG A 263 34.00 -2.81 9.76
CA ARG A 263 35.31 -3.44 10.04
C ARG A 263 35.96 -4.00 8.78
N TRP A 264 35.16 -4.61 7.89
CA TRP A 264 35.65 -5.14 6.62
C TRP A 264 35.62 -4.11 5.49
N ARG A 265 35.36 -2.82 5.79
CA ARG A 265 35.30 -1.70 4.84
C ARG A 265 34.33 -1.94 3.67
N MET A 266 33.32 -2.80 3.87
CA MET A 266 32.34 -3.13 2.81
C MET A 266 31.48 -1.92 2.45
N ILE A 267 31.19 -1.05 3.42
CA ILE A 267 30.43 0.19 3.17
C ILE A 267 31.18 1.10 2.18
N ASN A 268 32.51 1.19 2.30
CA ASN A 268 33.30 1.95 1.30
C ASN A 268 33.18 1.33 -0.10
N MET A 269 33.19 -0.01 -0.18
CA MET A 269 32.99 -0.70 -1.46
C MET A 269 31.59 -0.46 -2.04
N PHE A 270 30.56 -0.32 -1.19
CA PHE A 270 29.23 0.03 -1.64
C PHE A 270 29.17 1.43 -2.28
N TYR A 271 29.91 2.40 -1.73
CA TYR A 271 30.05 3.72 -2.36
C TYR A 271 30.73 3.63 -3.73
N HIS A 272 31.77 2.77 -3.88
CA HIS A 272 32.43 2.56 -5.17
C HIS A 272 31.49 1.86 -6.18
N ILE A 273 30.65 0.92 -5.74
CA ILE A 273 29.64 0.29 -6.60
C ILE A 273 28.69 1.34 -7.20
N MET A 274 28.33 2.36 -6.44
CA MET A 274 27.43 3.42 -6.90
C MET A 274 28.07 4.36 -7.94
N GLU A 275 29.39 4.34 -8.05
CA GLU A 275 30.17 5.10 -9.03
C GLU A 275 30.50 4.30 -10.31
N LEU A 276 30.08 3.01 -10.37
CA LEU A 276 30.35 2.18 -11.52
C LEU A 276 29.44 2.52 -12.69
N ASP A 277 30.04 2.96 -13.79
CA ASP A 277 29.31 3.23 -15.03
C ASP A 277 28.69 1.95 -15.61
N GLY A 278 27.42 2.06 -16.04
CA GLY A 278 26.70 0.97 -16.69
C GLY A 278 26.35 -0.22 -15.79
N ARG A 279 26.50 -0.11 -14.46
CA ARG A 279 26.18 -1.17 -13.49
C ARG A 279 24.97 -0.82 -12.62
N GLU A 280 23.96 -0.23 -13.22
CA GLU A 280 22.69 0.08 -12.54
C GLU A 280 21.98 -1.16 -11.99
N ASP A 281 22.15 -2.32 -12.64
CA ASP A 281 21.70 -3.61 -12.16
C ASP A 281 22.21 -3.92 -10.75
N LEU A 282 23.51 -3.74 -10.55
CA LEU A 282 24.17 -4.02 -9.27
C LEU A 282 23.79 -2.99 -8.19
N ILE A 283 23.65 -1.73 -8.56
CA ILE A 283 23.20 -0.66 -7.65
C ILE A 283 21.77 -0.98 -7.16
N LYS A 284 20.86 -1.37 -8.04
CA LYS A 284 19.50 -1.75 -7.67
C LYS A 284 19.47 -2.95 -6.74
N VAL A 285 20.28 -3.97 -7.01
CA VAL A 285 20.42 -5.16 -6.15
C VAL A 285 20.97 -4.76 -4.78
N LEU A 286 21.99 -3.91 -4.72
CA LEU A 286 22.52 -3.39 -3.45
C LEU A 286 21.44 -2.66 -2.65
N LEU A 287 20.78 -1.67 -3.23
CA LEU A 287 19.76 -0.86 -2.55
C LEU A 287 18.56 -1.67 -2.09
N SER A 288 18.08 -2.62 -2.92
CA SER A 288 16.90 -3.44 -2.59
C SER A 288 17.12 -4.41 -1.44
N ASN A 289 18.38 -4.79 -1.19
CA ASN A 289 18.72 -5.80 -0.17
C ASN A 289 19.19 -5.19 1.15
N MET A 290 19.71 -3.95 1.18
CA MET A 290 20.14 -3.31 2.42
C MET A 290 18.94 -2.85 3.27
N ASP A 291 19.13 -2.86 4.59
CA ASP A 291 18.17 -2.30 5.54
C ASP A 291 18.62 -0.90 5.97
N PHE A 292 17.71 0.07 5.85
CA PHE A 292 17.93 1.48 6.17
C PHE A 292 17.20 1.94 7.43
N SER A 293 16.63 1.00 8.19
CA SER A 293 15.89 1.31 9.42
C SER A 293 16.79 1.92 10.49
N LEU A 294 18.03 1.43 10.57
CA LEU A 294 19.03 1.95 11.50
C LEU A 294 19.69 3.24 10.95
N ASP A 295 19.95 4.19 11.85
CA ASP A 295 20.72 5.40 11.52
C ASP A 295 22.20 5.03 11.35
N SER A 296 22.66 4.99 10.12
CA SER A 296 23.99 4.50 9.74
C SER A 296 24.48 5.11 8.43
N HIS A 297 25.72 4.82 8.09
CA HIS A 297 26.29 5.19 6.78
C HIS A 297 25.49 4.68 5.57
N LEU A 298 24.62 3.66 5.76
CA LEU A 298 23.74 3.19 4.68
C LEU A 298 22.71 4.24 4.29
N ARG A 299 22.17 5.03 5.25
CA ARG A 299 21.27 6.16 4.91
C ARG A 299 22.00 7.25 4.10
N VAL A 300 23.27 7.50 4.41
CA VAL A 300 24.10 8.42 3.62
C VAL A 300 24.31 7.87 2.21
N MET A 301 24.55 6.57 2.08
CA MET A 301 24.65 5.89 0.79
C MET A 301 23.34 6.02 -0.01
N LEU A 302 22.18 5.83 0.62
CA LEU A 302 20.87 6.02 -0.01
C LEU A 302 20.69 7.49 -0.47
N SER A 303 21.10 8.45 0.35
CA SER A 303 21.08 9.88 -0.03
C SER A 303 21.95 10.14 -1.27
N LYS A 304 23.12 9.51 -1.37
CA LYS A 304 23.96 9.59 -2.58
C LYS A 304 23.27 8.96 -3.79
N ALA A 305 22.55 7.84 -3.61
CA ALA A 305 21.78 7.21 -4.68
C ALA A 305 20.68 8.12 -5.22
N LEU A 306 20.08 8.91 -4.34
CA LEU A 306 19.01 9.85 -4.66
C LEU A 306 19.49 11.12 -5.36
N THR A 307 20.76 11.53 -5.16
CA THR A 307 21.26 12.83 -5.64
C THR A 307 22.29 12.72 -6.74
N ALA A 308 23.23 11.77 -6.64
CA ALA A 308 24.42 11.73 -7.50
C ALA A 308 24.38 10.62 -8.57
N CYS A 309 23.46 9.66 -8.48
CA CYS A 309 23.37 8.57 -9.43
C CYS A 309 22.57 8.94 -10.70
N PRO A 310 22.68 8.13 -11.78
CA PRO A 310 21.89 8.31 -12.99
C PRO A 310 20.36 8.36 -12.71
N LYS A 311 19.61 9.02 -13.59
CA LYS A 311 18.14 9.19 -13.50
C LYS A 311 17.40 7.90 -13.12
N SER A 312 17.72 6.78 -13.76
CA SER A 312 17.06 5.49 -13.50
C SER A 312 17.25 4.99 -12.06
N ILE A 313 18.39 5.30 -11.44
CA ILE A 313 18.66 4.96 -10.05
C ILE A 313 17.96 5.94 -9.12
N ARG A 314 17.95 7.25 -9.43
CA ARG A 314 17.22 8.24 -8.63
C ARG A 314 15.72 7.92 -8.60
N VAL A 315 15.12 7.63 -9.76
CA VAL A 315 13.72 7.16 -9.86
C VAL A 315 13.48 5.90 -9.00
N TYR A 316 14.37 4.91 -9.12
CA TYR A 316 14.26 3.68 -8.35
C TYR A 316 14.37 3.94 -6.83
N SER A 317 15.34 4.71 -6.41
CA SER A 317 15.60 5.03 -5.00
C SER A 317 14.47 5.86 -4.39
N THR A 318 13.90 6.81 -5.14
CA THR A 318 12.74 7.59 -4.70
C THR A 318 11.52 6.69 -4.48
N ARG A 319 11.23 5.76 -5.41
CA ARG A 319 10.16 4.76 -5.22
C ARG A 319 10.43 3.86 -4.02
N PHE A 320 11.68 3.50 -3.80
CA PHE A 320 12.09 2.65 -2.68
C PHE A 320 11.84 3.30 -1.31
N LEU A 321 11.94 4.63 -1.21
CA LEU A 321 11.64 5.38 0.02
C LEU A 321 10.17 5.21 0.47
N ARG A 322 9.22 4.91 -0.43
CA ARG A 322 7.82 4.65 -0.08
C ARG A 322 7.68 3.63 1.04
N LYS A 323 8.47 2.56 1.00
CA LYS A 323 8.47 1.50 2.03
C LYS A 323 8.71 2.04 3.45
N TYR A 324 9.60 3.01 3.58
CA TYR A 324 9.98 3.59 4.88
C TYR A 324 9.10 4.78 5.27
N ALA A 325 8.69 5.59 4.31
CA ALA A 325 7.84 6.76 4.54
C ALA A 325 6.40 6.36 4.91
N SER A 326 5.87 5.27 4.34
CA SER A 326 4.51 4.77 4.60
C SER A 326 4.45 3.74 5.73
N SER A 327 5.54 3.52 6.48
CA SER A 327 5.59 2.57 7.58
C SER A 327 4.60 2.94 8.69
N ASN A 328 3.97 1.92 9.29
CA ASN A 328 3.01 2.06 10.40
C ASN A 328 3.68 2.20 11.77
N THR A 329 5.03 2.23 11.83
CA THR A 329 5.83 2.19 13.08
C THR A 329 5.88 3.52 13.80
N GLY A 330 5.28 4.55 13.46
CA GLY A 330 5.30 5.86 14.12
C GLY A 330 6.04 6.93 13.31
N VAL A 331 5.73 8.20 13.63
CA VAL A 331 6.24 9.35 12.86
C VAL A 331 7.76 9.43 12.91
N ARG A 332 8.36 9.26 14.09
CA ARG A 332 9.81 9.37 14.28
C ARG A 332 10.63 8.40 13.42
N ASP A 333 10.09 7.22 13.20
CA ASP A 333 10.77 6.19 12.40
C ASP A 333 10.77 6.52 10.90
N CYS A 334 9.80 7.35 10.45
CA CYS A 334 9.62 7.74 9.06
C CYS A 334 10.25 9.10 8.71
N GLU A 335 10.58 9.94 9.70
CA GLU A 335 11.02 11.33 9.51
C GLU A 335 12.21 11.46 8.55
N TRP A 336 13.19 10.57 8.65
CA TRP A 336 14.37 10.58 7.79
C TRP A 336 14.01 10.30 6.32
N ALA A 337 13.07 9.37 6.08
CA ALA A 337 12.63 9.03 4.73
C ALA A 337 11.78 10.16 4.12
N ILE A 338 10.93 10.79 4.93
CA ILE A 338 10.14 11.97 4.53
C ILE A 338 11.07 13.13 4.15
N ARG A 339 12.11 13.41 4.97
CA ARG A 339 13.11 14.46 4.63
C ARG A 339 13.80 14.18 3.30
N LEU A 340 14.20 12.94 3.05
CA LEU A 340 14.79 12.56 1.77
C LEU A 340 13.79 12.72 0.60
N LEU A 341 12.51 12.40 0.79
CA LEU A 341 11.48 12.65 -0.21
C LEU A 341 11.28 14.13 -0.49
N VAL A 342 11.28 14.97 0.55
CA VAL A 342 11.21 16.43 0.38
C VAL A 342 12.42 16.95 -0.43
N THR A 343 13.61 16.41 -0.23
CA THR A 343 14.77 16.81 -1.07
C THR A 343 14.60 16.39 -2.53
N GLN A 344 13.87 15.31 -2.81
CA GLN A 344 13.60 14.84 -4.18
C GLN A 344 12.60 15.73 -4.94
N LEU A 345 11.87 16.61 -4.27
CA LEU A 345 11.03 17.62 -4.93
C LEU A 345 11.87 18.61 -5.76
N TYR A 346 13.15 18.77 -5.44
CA TYR A 346 14.09 19.66 -6.12
C TYR A 346 14.98 18.94 -7.14
N ASP A 347 14.68 17.67 -7.47
CA ASP A 347 15.43 16.95 -8.50
C ASP A 347 15.20 17.62 -9.87
N PRO A 348 16.25 17.81 -10.69
CA PRO A 348 16.13 18.41 -12.01
C PRO A 348 15.27 17.58 -12.98
N GLU A 349 15.07 16.30 -12.70
CA GLU A 349 14.24 15.40 -13.50
C GLU A 349 12.81 15.38 -12.98
N VAL A 350 11.89 15.92 -13.75
CA VAL A 350 10.44 16.01 -13.41
C VAL A 350 9.85 14.66 -12.97
N GLN A 351 10.26 13.56 -13.57
CA GLN A 351 9.78 12.22 -13.20
C GLN A 351 10.14 11.84 -11.75
N VAL A 352 11.27 12.31 -11.22
CA VAL A 352 11.69 12.05 -9.84
C VAL A 352 10.84 12.88 -8.89
N SER A 353 10.67 14.17 -9.18
CA SER A 353 9.84 15.09 -8.37
C SER A 353 8.37 14.64 -8.34
N GLU A 354 7.83 14.21 -9.47
CA GLU A 354 6.47 13.69 -9.58
C GLU A 354 6.25 12.45 -8.68
N ILE A 355 7.17 11.49 -8.70
CA ILE A 355 7.12 10.33 -7.82
C ILE A 355 7.23 10.73 -6.35
N ALA A 356 8.08 11.71 -6.03
CA ALA A 356 8.22 12.21 -4.67
C ALA A 356 6.92 12.86 -4.18
N VAL A 357 6.27 13.69 -5.01
CA VAL A 357 4.95 14.29 -4.71
C VAL A 357 3.92 13.20 -4.45
N GLN A 358 3.81 12.18 -5.33
CA GLN A 358 2.85 11.09 -5.16
C GLN A 358 3.05 10.34 -3.84
N ILE A 359 4.30 10.05 -3.47
CA ILE A 359 4.59 9.36 -2.20
C ILE A 359 4.28 10.27 -1.01
N LEU A 360 4.63 11.55 -1.07
CA LEU A 360 4.32 12.51 -0.01
C LEU A 360 2.81 12.72 0.16
N GLU A 361 2.06 12.72 -0.94
CA GLU A 361 0.60 12.78 -0.90
C GLU A 361 0.00 11.57 -0.19
N GLU A 362 0.50 10.35 -0.45
CA GLU A 362 0.11 9.14 0.28
C GLU A 362 0.45 9.23 1.78
N VAL A 363 1.63 9.74 2.09
CA VAL A 363 2.11 9.96 3.48
C VAL A 363 1.23 10.96 4.20
N CYS A 364 0.81 12.03 3.54
CA CYS A 364 -0.05 13.08 4.08
C CYS A 364 -1.50 12.64 4.38
N ASN A 365 -1.88 11.39 4.13
CA ASN A 365 -3.15 10.84 4.59
C ASN A 365 -3.23 10.72 6.12
N ARG A 366 -2.10 10.77 6.82
CA ARG A 366 -2.03 10.79 8.29
C ARG A 366 -1.67 12.20 8.77
N LYS A 367 -2.50 12.73 9.68
CA LYS A 367 -2.34 14.09 10.20
C LYS A 367 -0.93 14.37 10.75
N GLU A 368 -0.40 13.47 11.56
CA GLU A 368 0.93 13.63 12.18
C GLU A 368 2.07 13.69 11.16
N GLN A 369 1.98 12.87 10.11
CA GLN A 369 2.96 12.85 9.03
C GLN A 369 2.81 14.09 8.15
N LEU A 370 1.58 14.52 7.86
CA LEU A 370 1.30 15.76 7.15
C LEU A 370 1.92 16.96 7.87
N GLU A 371 1.69 17.08 9.18
CA GLU A 371 2.27 18.14 9.99
C GLU A 371 3.81 18.11 9.95
N TYR A 372 4.41 16.93 9.89
CA TYR A 372 5.85 16.80 9.74
C TYR A 372 6.34 17.24 8.36
N VAL A 373 5.63 16.88 7.29
CA VAL A 373 5.96 17.35 5.92
C VAL A 373 5.89 18.87 5.86
N VAL A 374 4.85 19.49 6.45
CA VAL A 374 4.71 20.94 6.53
C VAL A 374 5.86 21.59 7.33
N LYS A 375 6.30 20.96 8.44
CA LYS A 375 7.48 21.43 9.20
C LYS A 375 8.78 21.42 8.39
N CYS A 376 8.88 20.54 7.40
CA CYS A 376 10.01 20.54 6.46
C CYS A 376 9.97 21.72 5.48
N ARG A 377 8.88 22.47 5.41
CA ARG A 377 8.68 23.68 4.57
C ARG A 377 9.07 23.47 3.10
N PRO A 378 8.48 22.48 2.39
CA PRO A 378 8.82 22.25 0.99
C PRO A 378 8.28 23.38 0.12
N ALA A 379 9.15 24.07 -0.64
CA ALA A 379 8.70 24.96 -1.70
C ALA A 379 8.21 24.11 -2.88
N LEU A 380 6.96 24.30 -3.31
CA LEU A 380 6.31 23.52 -4.37
C LEU A 380 6.00 24.36 -5.61
N ASP A 381 6.26 25.68 -5.57
CA ASP A 381 5.93 26.63 -6.63
C ASP A 381 6.59 26.26 -7.96
N HIS A 382 7.83 25.79 -7.91
CA HIS A 382 8.59 25.36 -9.09
C HIS A 382 8.03 24.10 -9.77
N LEU A 383 7.16 23.35 -9.09
CA LEU A 383 6.54 22.14 -9.62
C LEU A 383 5.19 22.43 -10.32
N GLY A 384 4.65 23.63 -10.20
CA GLY A 384 3.39 24.03 -10.82
C GLY A 384 2.25 23.05 -10.55
N ALA A 385 1.60 22.57 -11.60
CA ALA A 385 0.47 21.65 -11.49
C ALA A 385 0.78 20.32 -10.78
N ILE A 386 2.04 19.86 -10.80
CA ILE A 386 2.46 18.62 -10.12
C ILE A 386 2.45 18.80 -8.60
N GLY A 387 2.84 19.97 -8.10
CA GLY A 387 2.90 20.29 -6.67
C GLY A 387 1.56 20.69 -6.05
N ALA A 388 0.63 21.20 -6.87
CA ALA A 388 -0.65 21.75 -6.41
C ALA A 388 -1.49 20.78 -5.53
N PRO A 389 -1.64 19.47 -5.83
CA PRO A 389 -2.38 18.55 -4.98
C PRO A 389 -1.81 18.43 -3.56
N LEU A 390 -0.48 18.46 -3.42
CA LEU A 390 0.18 18.39 -2.12
C LEU A 390 0.01 19.68 -1.32
N LEU A 391 0.09 20.85 -1.96
CA LEU A 391 -0.21 22.15 -1.35
C LEU A 391 -1.65 22.19 -0.82
N LEU A 392 -2.61 21.73 -1.61
CA LEU A 392 -4.00 21.65 -1.16
C LEU A 392 -4.17 20.74 0.07
N ARG A 393 -3.40 19.66 0.16
CA ARG A 393 -3.40 18.80 1.36
C ARG A 393 -2.93 19.54 2.61
N PHE A 394 -2.01 20.46 2.49
CA PHE A 394 -1.53 21.23 3.64
C PHE A 394 -2.64 22.08 4.28
N LEU A 395 -3.58 22.58 3.49
CA LEU A 395 -4.75 23.31 4.00
C LEU A 395 -5.60 22.50 4.99
N SER A 396 -5.50 21.17 4.96
CA SER A 396 -6.30 20.29 5.84
C SER A 396 -5.92 20.37 7.33
N THR A 397 -4.88 21.11 7.71
CA THR A 397 -4.42 21.29 9.09
C THR A 397 -4.13 22.76 9.38
N SER A 398 -4.38 23.21 10.62
CA SER A 398 -4.08 24.60 11.02
C SER A 398 -2.60 24.96 10.84
N LEU A 399 -1.68 24.00 11.07
CA LEU A 399 -0.25 24.23 10.84
C LEU A 399 0.06 24.47 9.35
N GLY A 400 -0.55 23.66 8.48
CA GLY A 400 -0.39 23.82 7.03
C GLY A 400 -1.05 25.09 6.51
N TYR A 401 -2.22 25.45 7.06
CA TYR A 401 -2.86 26.72 6.77
C TYR A 401 -1.93 27.89 7.10
N GLN A 402 -1.39 27.96 8.33
CA GLN A 402 -0.47 29.02 8.74
C GLN A 402 0.79 29.09 7.87
N TYR A 403 1.30 27.95 7.44
CA TYR A 403 2.45 27.88 6.54
C TYR A 403 2.14 28.51 5.17
N LEU A 404 1.00 28.14 4.56
CA LEU A 404 0.59 28.65 3.26
C LEU A 404 0.11 30.11 3.31
N ASP A 405 -0.52 30.52 4.41
CA ASP A 405 -0.92 31.90 4.66
C ASP A 405 0.30 32.83 4.74
N GLY A 406 1.35 32.37 5.42
CA GLY A 406 2.63 33.09 5.48
C GLY A 406 3.39 33.17 4.14
N LEU A 407 2.94 32.47 3.11
CA LEU A 407 3.45 32.54 1.73
C LEU A 407 2.50 33.34 0.80
N ASP A 408 1.45 33.96 1.32
CA ASP A 408 0.37 34.60 0.56
C ASP A 408 -0.32 33.67 -0.49
N TYR A 409 -0.12 32.35 -0.34
CA TYR A 409 -0.61 31.35 -1.30
C TYR A 409 -2.13 31.21 -1.25
N ILE A 410 -2.74 31.24 -0.06
CA ILE A 410 -4.16 30.86 0.11
C ILE A 410 -5.08 31.84 -0.60
N THR A 411 -4.85 33.14 -0.47
CA THR A 411 -5.67 34.18 -1.07
C THR A 411 -5.58 34.12 -2.61
N GLN A 412 -4.36 34.00 -3.13
CA GLN A 412 -4.16 33.90 -4.58
C GLN A 412 -4.79 32.64 -5.15
N GLU A 413 -4.60 31.49 -4.51
CA GLU A 413 -5.19 30.21 -4.94
C GLU A 413 -6.72 30.26 -4.88
N MET A 414 -7.30 30.91 -3.85
CA MET A 414 -8.74 31.05 -3.71
C MET A 414 -9.35 31.88 -4.83
N ASP A 415 -8.69 32.97 -5.25
CA ASP A 415 -9.10 33.80 -6.36
C ASP A 415 -9.00 33.03 -7.69
N ASP A 416 -7.93 32.30 -7.91
CA ASP A 416 -7.75 31.46 -9.10
C ASP A 416 -8.84 30.37 -9.20
N TRP A 417 -9.22 29.75 -8.08
CA TRP A 417 -10.31 28.79 -8.06
C TRP A 417 -11.66 29.43 -8.34
N PHE A 418 -11.88 30.61 -7.79
CA PHE A 418 -13.14 31.35 -8.02
C PHE A 418 -13.28 31.80 -9.47
N LEU A 419 -12.18 32.26 -10.10
CA LEU A 419 -12.20 32.85 -11.46
C LEU A 419 -12.25 31.80 -12.58
N GLY A 420 -11.70 30.57 -12.38
CA GLY A 420 -11.69 29.61 -13.48
C GLY A 420 -11.26 28.17 -13.15
N ARG A 421 -10.55 27.91 -12.04
CA ARG A 421 -10.14 26.54 -11.73
C ARG A 421 -11.30 25.63 -11.34
N ASN A 422 -12.40 26.16 -10.80
CA ASN A 422 -13.63 25.40 -10.60
C ASN A 422 -14.18 24.83 -11.92
N ASP A 423 -14.13 25.59 -12.99
CA ASP A 423 -14.62 25.18 -14.32
C ASP A 423 -13.71 24.07 -14.89
N SER A 424 -12.39 24.24 -14.76
CA SER A 424 -11.40 23.21 -15.13
C SER A 424 -11.57 21.94 -14.32
N TYR A 425 -11.90 22.05 -13.03
CA TYR A 425 -12.18 20.93 -12.15
C TYR A 425 -13.40 20.12 -12.60
N VAL A 426 -14.48 20.78 -13.04
CA VAL A 426 -15.65 20.10 -13.62
C VAL A 426 -15.23 19.21 -14.78
N THR A 427 -14.48 19.75 -15.74
CA THR A 427 -14.00 19.00 -16.91
C THR A 427 -13.16 17.80 -16.51
N LEU A 428 -12.28 17.96 -15.52
CA LEU A 428 -11.41 16.91 -15.02
C LEU A 428 -12.20 15.78 -14.34
N VAL A 429 -13.18 16.13 -13.50
CA VAL A 429 -14.02 15.16 -12.78
C VAL A 429 -14.93 14.41 -13.75
N GLU A 430 -15.58 15.11 -14.68
CA GLU A 430 -16.44 14.47 -15.68
C GLU A 430 -15.64 13.51 -16.56
N ALA A 431 -14.43 13.87 -16.98
CA ALA A 431 -13.54 13.00 -17.73
C ALA A 431 -13.07 11.78 -16.91
N SER A 432 -12.83 11.95 -15.59
CA SER A 432 -12.44 10.86 -14.69
C SER A 432 -13.60 9.89 -14.47
N LEU A 433 -14.80 10.40 -14.23
CA LEU A 433 -16.03 9.60 -14.07
C LEU A 433 -16.35 8.84 -15.37
N SER A 434 -16.29 9.49 -16.52
CA SER A 434 -16.51 8.85 -17.81
C SER A 434 -15.53 7.68 -18.03
N ARG A 435 -14.25 7.86 -17.71
CA ARG A 435 -13.25 6.78 -17.81
C ARG A 435 -13.50 5.64 -16.82
N ALA A 436 -13.91 5.96 -15.60
CA ALA A 436 -14.21 4.95 -14.58
C ALA A 436 -15.42 4.08 -14.97
N LEU A 437 -16.38 4.68 -15.67
CA LEU A 437 -17.60 4.01 -16.14
C LEU A 437 -17.43 3.26 -17.48
N MET A 438 -16.35 3.52 -18.23
CA MET A 438 -16.08 2.76 -19.45
C MET A 438 -15.72 1.31 -19.11
N VAL A 439 -16.52 0.37 -19.64
CA VAL A 439 -16.22 -1.07 -19.61
C VAL A 439 -15.03 -1.32 -20.54
N LEU A 440 -13.83 -1.38 -19.98
CA LEU A 440 -12.64 -1.74 -20.75
C LEU A 440 -12.71 -3.24 -21.12
N PRO A 441 -12.50 -3.61 -22.41
CA PRO A 441 -12.40 -5.01 -22.79
C PRO A 441 -11.30 -5.70 -21.99
N GLU A 442 -11.54 -6.94 -21.57
CA GLU A 442 -10.57 -7.73 -20.80
C GLU A 442 -9.21 -7.72 -21.51
N ARG A 443 -8.21 -7.10 -20.88
CA ARG A 443 -6.84 -7.07 -21.41
C ARG A 443 -6.19 -8.45 -21.29
N PRO A 444 -5.40 -8.88 -22.27
CA PRO A 444 -4.60 -10.08 -22.14
C PRO A 444 -3.60 -9.94 -20.99
N LYS A 445 -3.51 -10.99 -20.17
CA LYS A 445 -2.61 -11.11 -19.02
C LYS A 445 -1.16 -11.08 -19.45
N SER A 446 -0.52 -9.93 -19.52
CA SER A 446 0.94 -9.87 -19.60
C SER A 446 1.48 -8.54 -19.06
N SER A 447 2.48 -8.71 -18.21
CA SER A 447 3.49 -7.78 -17.71
C SER A 447 3.21 -6.99 -16.43
N ASN A 448 4.25 -7.01 -15.57
CA ASN A 448 4.35 -6.41 -14.23
C ASN A 448 4.25 -4.88 -14.17
N ASP A 449 3.96 -4.20 -15.28
CA ASP A 449 3.78 -2.74 -15.36
C ASP A 449 2.34 -2.27 -15.01
N ASP A 450 1.41 -3.20 -14.81
CA ASP A 450 -0.02 -2.86 -14.61
C ASP A 450 -0.35 -2.25 -13.24
N HIS A 451 0.55 -2.36 -12.24
CA HIS A 451 0.28 -1.76 -10.93
C HIS A 451 0.31 -0.23 -10.92
N MET A 452 1.07 0.41 -11.82
CA MET A 452 1.09 1.88 -11.90
C MET A 452 -0.08 2.46 -12.70
N LYS A 453 -0.63 1.74 -13.67
CA LYS A 453 -1.75 2.25 -14.50
C LYS A 453 -3.13 2.13 -13.84
N ARG A 454 -3.28 1.30 -12.80
CA ARG A 454 -4.54 1.15 -12.06
C ARG A 454 -4.88 2.35 -11.16
N VAL A 455 -3.89 3.17 -10.79
CA VAL A 455 -4.08 4.33 -9.91
C VAL A 455 -4.69 5.53 -10.65
N GLU A 456 -4.60 5.59 -11.97
CA GLU A 456 -5.09 6.74 -12.76
C GLU A 456 -6.60 6.74 -13.04
N TYR A 457 -7.31 5.63 -12.83
CA TYR A 457 -8.73 5.55 -13.12
C TYR A 457 -9.57 5.73 -11.86
N GLY A 458 -10.31 6.84 -11.78
CA GLY A 458 -11.32 7.10 -10.74
C GLY A 458 -10.81 7.84 -9.51
N THR A 459 -9.61 8.40 -9.51
CA THR A 459 -9.17 9.33 -8.46
C THR A 459 -9.68 10.73 -8.76
N VAL A 460 -10.59 11.24 -7.92
CA VAL A 460 -11.01 12.63 -7.96
C VAL A 460 -9.94 13.47 -7.25
N PRO A 461 -9.36 14.47 -7.92
CA PRO A 461 -8.35 15.33 -7.29
C PRO A 461 -8.95 16.09 -6.11
N PRO A 462 -8.13 16.50 -5.12
CA PRO A 462 -8.60 17.29 -4.00
C PRO A 462 -9.14 18.64 -4.49
N HIS A 463 -10.22 19.10 -3.86
CA HIS A 463 -10.85 20.39 -4.18
C HIS A 463 -10.40 21.43 -3.16
N PHE A 464 -10.04 22.64 -3.62
CA PHE A 464 -9.53 23.69 -2.76
C PHE A 464 -10.48 24.03 -1.59
N TYR A 465 -11.75 24.31 -1.88
CA TYR A 465 -12.73 24.69 -0.86
C TYR A 465 -13.02 23.55 0.14
N ARG A 466 -12.87 22.30 -0.27
CA ARG A 466 -12.94 21.16 0.66
C ARG A 466 -11.79 21.16 1.65
N GLU A 467 -10.56 21.28 1.17
CA GLU A 467 -9.39 21.27 2.02
C GLU A 467 -9.32 22.52 2.89
N LEU A 468 -9.76 23.67 2.37
CA LEU A 468 -9.88 24.92 3.12
C LEU A 468 -10.84 24.79 4.33
N THR A 469 -12.00 24.19 4.15
CA THR A 469 -13.04 24.06 5.20
C THR A 469 -12.78 22.94 6.21
N ARG A 470 -11.60 22.31 6.16
CA ARG A 470 -11.14 21.41 7.24
C ARG A 470 -10.62 22.13 8.47
N THR A 471 -10.37 23.42 8.37
CA THR A 471 -9.85 24.26 9.45
C THR A 471 -10.78 25.41 9.77
N ILE A 472 -10.80 25.86 11.03
CA ILE A 472 -11.61 27.00 11.45
C ILE A 472 -11.14 28.28 10.77
N GLU A 473 -9.82 28.41 10.59
CA GLU A 473 -9.19 29.55 9.91
C GLU A 473 -9.66 29.63 8.46
N GLY A 474 -9.68 28.51 7.76
CA GLY A 474 -10.17 28.43 6.38
C GLY A 474 -11.66 28.73 6.25
N CYS A 475 -12.48 28.26 7.19
CA CYS A 475 -13.92 28.63 7.23
C CYS A 475 -14.13 30.13 7.44
N ARG A 476 -13.33 30.76 8.31
CA ARG A 476 -13.38 32.21 8.51
C ARG A 476 -12.99 32.98 7.26
N LEU A 477 -11.93 32.53 6.56
CA LEU A 477 -11.51 33.14 5.33
C LEU A 477 -12.59 33.03 4.25
N LEU A 478 -13.19 31.84 4.09
CA LEU A 478 -14.27 31.59 3.12
C LEU A 478 -15.49 32.50 3.40
N ARG A 479 -15.86 32.70 4.66
CA ARG A 479 -16.96 33.59 5.06
C ARG A 479 -16.65 35.05 4.71
N ASN A 480 -15.43 35.51 4.99
CA ASN A 480 -15.01 36.88 4.76
C ASN A 480 -14.85 37.23 3.27
N SER A 481 -14.51 36.25 2.43
CA SER A 481 -14.33 36.45 0.98
C SER A 481 -15.62 36.64 0.21
N GLY A 482 -16.76 36.16 0.73
CA GLY A 482 -18.05 36.16 0.02
C GLY A 482 -18.14 35.18 -1.14
N HIS A 483 -17.13 34.34 -1.41
CA HIS A 483 -17.14 33.40 -2.52
C HIS A 483 -18.26 32.36 -2.39
N PHE A 484 -18.53 31.90 -1.17
CA PHE A 484 -19.60 30.93 -0.94
C PHE A 484 -20.97 31.51 -1.31
N ASP A 485 -21.24 32.74 -0.89
CA ASP A 485 -22.49 33.46 -1.23
C ASP A 485 -22.63 33.67 -2.73
N ALA A 486 -21.53 33.96 -3.43
CA ALA A 486 -21.53 34.07 -4.87
C ALA A 486 -21.84 32.73 -5.57
N PHE A 487 -21.34 31.60 -5.08
CA PHE A 487 -21.72 30.27 -5.59
C PHE A 487 -23.20 29.97 -5.36
N VAL A 488 -23.70 30.27 -4.17
CA VAL A 488 -25.11 30.07 -3.81
C VAL A 488 -26.01 30.92 -4.71
N THR A 489 -25.68 32.20 -4.90
CA THR A 489 -26.42 33.12 -5.78
C THR A 489 -26.48 32.59 -7.21
N ARG A 490 -25.34 32.13 -7.75
CA ARG A 490 -25.29 31.56 -9.10
C ARG A 490 -26.15 30.31 -9.22
N ILE A 491 -26.15 29.42 -8.22
CA ILE A 491 -27.01 28.24 -8.21
C ILE A 491 -28.48 28.62 -8.19
N LYS A 492 -28.86 29.61 -7.39
CA LYS A 492 -30.25 30.10 -7.30
C LYS A 492 -30.75 30.79 -8.58
N GLU A 493 -29.88 31.55 -9.25
CA GLU A 493 -30.23 32.30 -10.46
C GLU A 493 -30.22 31.44 -11.74
N SER A 494 -29.36 30.39 -11.78
CA SER A 494 -29.13 29.57 -12.98
C SER A 494 -29.60 28.11 -12.83
N TRP A 495 -30.42 27.76 -11.85
CA TRP A 495 -30.84 26.38 -11.56
C TRP A 495 -31.47 25.64 -12.74
N ASP A 496 -32.08 26.37 -13.68
CA ASP A 496 -32.82 25.88 -14.84
C ASP A 496 -32.13 26.24 -16.19
N GLU A 497 -30.80 26.53 -16.12
CA GLU A 497 -30.01 26.85 -17.31
C GLU A 497 -29.88 25.61 -18.22
N HIS A 498 -30.19 25.75 -19.50
CA HIS A 498 -30.16 24.66 -20.48
C HIS A 498 -29.57 25.05 -21.85
N GLU A 499 -29.40 26.34 -22.14
CA GLU A 499 -28.96 26.84 -23.45
C GLU A 499 -27.49 27.26 -23.48
N ASP A 500 -27.00 27.96 -22.45
CA ASP A 500 -25.66 28.52 -22.41
C ASP A 500 -24.66 27.54 -21.75
N SER A 501 -23.81 26.98 -22.60
CA SER A 501 -22.76 26.01 -22.15
C SER A 501 -21.77 26.62 -21.16
N GLU A 502 -21.44 27.91 -21.28
CA GLU A 502 -20.49 28.56 -20.35
C GLU A 502 -21.14 28.81 -18.98
N ARG A 503 -22.38 29.27 -18.96
CA ARG A 503 -23.15 29.44 -17.71
C ARG A 503 -23.37 28.09 -17.03
N MET A 504 -23.68 27.05 -17.81
CA MET A 504 -23.82 25.69 -17.28
C MET A 504 -22.52 25.15 -16.65
N LEU A 505 -21.37 25.41 -17.28
CA LEU A 505 -20.07 25.02 -16.72
C LEU A 505 -19.80 25.75 -15.38
N LYS A 506 -20.07 27.07 -15.33
CA LYS A 506 -19.95 27.87 -14.10
C LYS A 506 -20.93 27.41 -13.00
N LEU A 507 -22.15 27.03 -13.40
CA LEU A 507 -23.13 26.45 -12.47
C LEU A 507 -22.63 25.12 -11.88
N LYS A 508 -22.14 24.20 -12.71
CA LYS A 508 -21.54 22.93 -12.27
C LYS A 508 -20.33 23.18 -11.35
N GLY A 509 -19.46 24.15 -11.71
CA GLY A 509 -18.34 24.54 -10.84
C GLY A 509 -18.80 25.02 -9.47
N SER A 510 -19.85 25.83 -9.41
CA SER A 510 -20.45 26.28 -8.15
C SER A 510 -21.08 25.15 -7.35
N LEU A 511 -21.75 24.19 -8.01
CA LEU A 511 -22.29 22.99 -7.38
C LEU A 511 -21.17 22.13 -6.74
N TRP A 512 -20.08 21.90 -7.46
CA TRP A 512 -18.93 21.16 -6.93
C TRP A 512 -18.28 21.89 -5.76
N ALA A 513 -18.13 23.23 -5.83
CA ALA A 513 -17.58 24.02 -4.71
C ALA A 513 -18.45 23.88 -3.46
N VAL A 514 -19.77 24.11 -3.58
CA VAL A 514 -20.72 23.98 -2.48
C VAL A 514 -20.76 22.56 -1.90
N GLY A 515 -20.79 21.53 -2.75
CA GLY A 515 -20.76 20.14 -2.30
C GLY A 515 -19.48 19.75 -1.56
N ASN A 516 -18.34 20.25 -2.02
CA ASN A 516 -17.06 20.02 -1.35
C ASN A 516 -16.98 20.73 0.00
N VAL A 517 -17.50 21.95 0.14
CA VAL A 517 -17.65 22.64 1.42
C VAL A 517 -18.56 21.84 2.35
N GLY A 518 -19.75 21.47 1.91
CA GLY A 518 -20.73 20.71 2.69
C GLY A 518 -20.31 19.29 3.06
N SER A 519 -19.31 18.74 2.36
CA SER A 519 -18.73 17.43 2.70
C SER A 519 -17.90 17.42 3.98
N MET A 520 -17.62 18.60 4.56
CA MET A 520 -16.85 18.79 5.78
C MET A 520 -17.74 19.27 6.92
N GLU A 521 -17.53 18.72 8.13
CA GLU A 521 -18.33 19.09 9.31
C GLU A 521 -18.30 20.60 9.60
N LEU A 522 -17.14 21.25 9.45
CA LEU A 522 -16.99 22.70 9.64
C LEU A 522 -17.60 23.51 8.47
N GLY A 523 -17.83 22.88 7.33
CA GLY A 523 -18.44 23.50 6.14
C GLY A 523 -19.97 23.35 6.10
N ALA A 524 -20.54 22.37 6.79
CA ALA A 524 -21.98 22.12 6.78
C ALA A 524 -22.83 23.32 7.23
N PRO A 525 -22.44 24.13 8.23
CA PRO A 525 -23.18 25.33 8.63
C PRO A 525 -23.41 26.34 7.49
N PHE A 526 -22.51 26.42 6.52
CA PHE A 526 -22.71 27.28 5.34
C PHE A 526 -23.91 26.86 4.49
N LEU A 527 -24.21 25.56 4.43
CA LEU A 527 -25.38 25.03 3.71
C LEU A 527 -26.67 25.41 4.43
N GLU A 528 -26.68 25.29 5.76
CA GLU A 528 -27.82 25.58 6.61
C GLU A 528 -28.18 27.09 6.55
N GLU A 529 -27.18 27.98 6.66
CA GLU A 529 -27.35 29.43 6.62
C GLU A 529 -27.95 29.93 5.28
N THR A 530 -27.79 29.17 4.18
CA THR A 530 -28.09 29.66 2.84
C THR A 530 -29.27 28.97 2.12
N ASP A 531 -29.84 27.92 2.71
CA ASP A 531 -30.91 27.10 2.09
C ASP A 531 -30.56 26.57 0.68
N VAL A 532 -29.27 26.44 0.38
CA VAL A 532 -28.84 26.06 -0.99
C VAL A 532 -29.20 24.62 -1.34
N VAL A 533 -29.33 23.73 -0.35
CA VAL A 533 -29.59 22.30 -0.56
C VAL A 533 -30.93 22.07 -1.27
N GLN A 534 -31.97 22.85 -0.97
CA GLN A 534 -33.25 22.74 -1.67
C GLN A 534 -33.13 22.99 -3.21
N TRP A 535 -32.22 23.90 -3.62
CA TRP A 535 -31.96 24.18 -5.03
C TRP A 535 -31.16 23.06 -5.69
N ILE A 536 -30.20 22.47 -4.97
CA ILE A 536 -29.43 21.30 -5.45
C ILE A 536 -30.38 20.11 -5.64
N VAL A 537 -31.28 19.87 -4.69
CA VAL A 537 -32.32 18.82 -4.78
C VAL A 537 -33.24 19.10 -5.99
N LYS A 538 -33.68 20.35 -6.18
CA LYS A 538 -34.49 20.74 -7.32
C LYS A 538 -33.78 20.46 -8.64
N ILE A 539 -32.52 20.84 -8.79
CA ILE A 539 -31.70 20.53 -9.98
C ILE A 539 -31.62 19.01 -10.19
N ALA A 540 -31.33 18.23 -9.14
CA ALA A 540 -31.20 16.79 -9.22
C ALA A 540 -32.47 16.07 -9.67
N THR A 541 -33.65 16.62 -9.35
CA THR A 541 -34.95 16.01 -9.66
C THR A 541 -35.62 16.55 -10.92
N THR A 542 -35.42 17.83 -11.26
CA THR A 542 -36.22 18.50 -12.30
C THR A 542 -35.44 19.03 -13.50
N SER A 543 -34.10 19.18 -13.43
CA SER A 543 -33.35 19.72 -14.57
C SER A 543 -33.49 18.84 -15.82
N GLU A 544 -33.70 19.46 -16.97
CA GLU A 544 -33.77 18.77 -18.28
C GLU A 544 -32.38 18.30 -18.75
N VAL A 545 -31.30 18.93 -18.24
CA VAL A 545 -29.92 18.60 -18.61
C VAL A 545 -29.37 17.48 -17.72
N MET A 546 -29.22 16.30 -18.30
CA MET A 546 -28.81 15.12 -17.57
C MET A 546 -27.42 15.23 -16.89
N THR A 547 -26.47 15.87 -17.54
CA THR A 547 -25.15 16.08 -16.93
C THR A 547 -25.21 16.99 -15.70
N LEU A 548 -26.14 17.97 -15.71
CA LEU A 548 -26.38 18.84 -14.56
C LEU A 548 -27.09 18.09 -13.44
N ARG A 549 -28.12 17.27 -13.77
CA ARG A 549 -28.76 16.37 -12.78
C ARG A 549 -27.75 15.45 -12.13
N GLY A 550 -26.88 14.81 -12.94
CA GLY A 550 -25.82 13.94 -12.44
C GLY A 550 -24.85 14.66 -11.52
N THR A 551 -24.43 15.89 -11.89
CA THR A 551 -23.59 16.73 -11.03
C THR A 551 -24.27 17.03 -9.70
N ALA A 552 -25.53 17.46 -9.70
CA ALA A 552 -26.29 17.73 -8.48
C ALA A 552 -26.44 16.46 -7.60
N PHE A 553 -26.70 15.31 -8.20
CA PHE A 553 -26.77 14.03 -7.50
C PHE A 553 -25.43 13.67 -6.81
N PHE A 554 -24.29 13.81 -7.50
CA PHE A 554 -22.98 13.60 -6.90
C PHE A 554 -22.68 14.58 -5.77
N VAL A 555 -23.11 15.84 -5.92
CA VAL A 555 -22.96 16.88 -4.92
C VAL A 555 -23.76 16.57 -3.67
N LEU A 556 -25.00 16.08 -3.79
CA LEU A 556 -25.77 15.58 -2.63
C LEU A 556 -25.06 14.41 -1.96
N GLY A 557 -24.45 13.51 -2.74
CA GLY A 557 -23.60 12.45 -2.22
C GLY A 557 -22.36 12.95 -1.46
N LEU A 558 -21.75 14.07 -1.89
CA LEU A 558 -20.66 14.70 -1.14
C LEU A 558 -21.14 15.29 0.19
N ILE A 559 -22.26 16.01 0.18
CA ILE A 559 -22.88 16.59 1.37
C ILE A 559 -23.18 15.50 2.42
N SER A 560 -23.64 14.33 1.97
CA SER A 560 -23.92 13.20 2.86
C SER A 560 -22.68 12.67 3.63
N ARG A 561 -21.49 13.11 3.31
CA ARG A 561 -20.25 12.66 3.99
C ARG A 561 -20.04 13.28 5.37
N SER A 562 -20.64 14.42 5.67
CA SER A 562 -20.69 15.01 7.01
C SER A 562 -21.95 14.56 7.76
N LEU A 563 -21.88 14.41 9.08
CA LEU A 563 -23.04 14.05 9.90
C LEU A 563 -24.11 15.13 9.80
N HIS A 564 -23.73 16.39 9.93
CA HIS A 564 -24.61 17.52 9.81
C HIS A 564 -25.23 17.62 8.37
N GLY A 565 -24.43 17.33 7.33
CA GLY A 565 -24.95 17.24 5.97
C GLY A 565 -25.97 16.12 5.78
N MET A 566 -25.83 14.98 6.46
CA MET A 566 -26.84 13.91 6.45
C MET A 566 -28.15 14.36 7.10
N GLU A 567 -28.09 15.11 8.18
CA GLU A 567 -29.27 15.70 8.85
C GLU A 567 -30.01 16.64 7.90
N ILE A 568 -29.29 17.60 7.28
CA ILE A 568 -29.86 18.53 6.30
C ILE A 568 -30.54 17.78 5.15
N LEU A 569 -29.88 16.74 4.58
CA LEU A 569 -30.45 15.95 3.50
C LEU A 569 -31.74 15.22 3.92
N THR A 570 -31.79 14.73 5.16
CA THR A 570 -32.97 14.06 5.70
C THR A 570 -34.17 15.00 5.82
N GLU A 571 -33.93 16.27 6.17
CA GLU A 571 -34.98 17.31 6.19
C GLU A 571 -35.60 17.56 4.80
N HIS A 572 -34.80 17.37 3.73
CA HIS A 572 -35.26 17.41 2.35
C HIS A 572 -35.78 16.06 1.82
N GLY A 573 -35.95 15.05 2.69
CA GLY A 573 -36.47 13.74 2.33
C GLY A 573 -35.46 12.81 1.65
N TRP A 574 -34.18 13.18 1.56
CA TRP A 574 -33.12 12.34 1.01
C TRP A 574 -32.43 11.54 2.10
N SER A 575 -32.17 10.26 1.83
CA SER A 575 -31.54 9.35 2.79
C SER A 575 -30.11 9.05 2.36
N ALA A 576 -29.14 9.34 3.25
CA ALA A 576 -27.76 8.96 3.03
C ALA A 576 -27.60 7.43 3.08
N ALA A 577 -26.92 6.85 2.11
CA ALA A 577 -26.53 5.46 2.18
C ALA A 577 -25.34 5.32 3.14
N THR A 578 -25.50 4.46 4.15
CA THR A 578 -24.49 4.26 5.19
C THR A 578 -24.05 2.82 5.28
N ASP A 579 -22.81 2.61 5.75
CA ASP A 579 -22.34 1.29 6.13
C ASP A 579 -22.97 0.83 7.46
N HIS A 580 -22.63 -0.37 7.91
CA HIS A 580 -23.11 -0.94 9.18
C HIS A 580 -22.64 -0.17 10.43
N LEU A 581 -21.71 0.77 10.29
CA LEU A 581 -21.21 1.66 11.35
C LEU A 581 -21.86 3.06 11.27
N GLY A 582 -22.82 3.27 10.38
CA GLY A 582 -23.47 4.55 10.16
C GLY A 582 -22.61 5.58 9.39
N ARG A 583 -21.52 5.16 8.77
CA ARG A 583 -20.67 6.06 7.97
C ARG A 583 -21.25 6.17 6.56
N SER A 584 -21.31 7.38 6.03
CA SER A 584 -21.77 7.60 4.67
C SER A 584 -20.89 6.90 3.65
N LEU A 585 -21.53 6.22 2.70
CA LEU A 585 -20.90 5.65 1.51
C LEU A 585 -20.62 6.70 0.42
N GLY A 586 -21.06 7.95 0.61
CA GLY A 586 -20.84 9.07 -0.31
C GLY A 586 -21.86 9.17 -1.42
N TYR A 587 -23.03 8.55 -1.26
CA TYR A 587 -24.19 8.73 -2.10
C TYR A 587 -25.47 8.76 -1.26
N CYS A 588 -26.52 9.34 -1.79
CA CYS A 588 -27.81 9.44 -1.14
C CYS A 588 -28.93 9.02 -2.08
N LEU A 589 -30.05 8.60 -1.51
CA LEU A 589 -31.22 8.13 -2.22
C LEU A 589 -32.35 9.14 -2.07
N PRO A 590 -33.06 9.49 -3.15
CA PRO A 590 -34.22 10.35 -3.10
C PRO A 590 -35.41 9.62 -2.45
N PRO A 591 -36.44 10.37 -2.03
CA PRO A 591 -37.67 9.76 -1.50
C PRO A 591 -38.43 8.92 -2.54
N SER A 592 -38.30 9.27 -3.82
CA SER A 592 -38.86 8.53 -4.96
C SER A 592 -37.78 8.32 -6.03
N LEU A 593 -37.45 7.06 -6.32
CA LEU A 593 -36.55 6.70 -7.42
C LEU A 593 -37.22 6.94 -8.79
N ASP A 594 -38.54 6.82 -8.87
CA ASP A 594 -39.30 7.04 -10.11
C ASP A 594 -39.24 8.50 -10.57
N GLU A 595 -39.23 9.44 -9.63
CA GLU A 595 -39.01 10.86 -9.93
C GLU A 595 -37.60 11.16 -10.42
N LEU A 596 -36.60 10.55 -9.83
CA LEU A 596 -35.22 10.69 -10.27
C LEU A 596 -34.99 10.10 -11.67
N LEU A 597 -35.67 8.99 -11.98
CA LEU A 597 -35.56 8.25 -13.24
C LEU A 597 -36.58 8.68 -14.30
N SER A 598 -37.56 9.54 -13.97
CA SER A 598 -38.64 9.99 -14.86
C SER A 598 -38.18 10.91 -16.00
N VAL A 599 -36.99 10.70 -16.50
CA VAL A 599 -36.42 11.46 -17.60
C VAL A 599 -36.93 10.93 -18.93
N CYS A 600 -37.26 11.82 -19.85
CA CYS A 600 -37.57 11.49 -21.24
C CYS A 600 -36.46 10.58 -21.83
N LEU A 601 -36.76 9.31 -22.01
CA LEU A 601 -35.87 8.25 -22.51
C LEU A 601 -35.55 8.39 -24.02
N ASN A 602 -35.67 9.56 -24.58
CA ASN A 602 -35.48 9.79 -26.03
C ASN A 602 -34.01 9.93 -26.45
N ASP A 603 -33.07 10.01 -25.51
CA ASP A 603 -31.64 10.07 -25.83
C ASP A 603 -30.94 8.73 -25.50
N PRO A 604 -30.47 7.95 -26.50
CA PRO A 604 -29.83 6.66 -26.29
C PRO A 604 -28.51 6.74 -25.50
N HIS A 605 -27.84 7.88 -25.46
CA HIS A 605 -26.61 8.06 -24.66
C HIS A 605 -26.89 8.21 -23.16
N VAL A 606 -28.02 8.81 -22.84
CA VAL A 606 -28.52 8.98 -21.47
C VAL A 606 -28.99 7.66 -20.90
N LEU A 607 -29.63 6.82 -21.71
CA LEU A 607 -30.05 5.48 -21.32
C LEU A 607 -28.84 4.61 -20.89
N HIS A 608 -27.74 4.71 -21.62
CA HIS A 608 -26.53 3.93 -21.32
C HIS A 608 -25.87 4.37 -20.00
N PHE A 609 -25.88 5.65 -19.69
CA PHE A 609 -25.32 6.21 -18.45
C PHE A 609 -26.18 5.88 -17.21
N LEU A 610 -27.49 6.01 -17.35
CA LEU A 610 -28.45 5.67 -16.28
C LEU A 610 -28.57 4.15 -16.07
N MET A 611 -28.53 3.36 -17.16
CA MET A 611 -28.49 1.90 -17.04
C MET A 611 -27.23 1.41 -16.31
N PHE A 612 -26.11 2.08 -16.47
CA PHE A 612 -24.86 1.68 -15.81
C PHE A 612 -24.86 2.01 -14.31
N ILE A 613 -25.44 3.17 -13.91
CA ILE A 613 -25.65 3.48 -12.48
C ILE A 613 -26.75 2.58 -11.90
N ALA A 614 -27.82 2.35 -12.67
CA ALA A 614 -28.92 1.47 -12.28
C ALA A 614 -28.55 -0.01 -12.37
N ASP A 615 -27.72 -0.46 -13.32
CA ASP A 615 -27.28 -1.86 -13.42
C ASP A 615 -26.43 -2.31 -12.24
N GLY A 616 -25.63 -1.42 -11.65
CA GLY A 616 -24.94 -1.73 -10.38
C GLY A 616 -25.93 -1.92 -9.22
N VAL A 617 -26.99 -1.11 -9.17
CA VAL A 617 -27.99 -1.13 -8.09
C VAL A 617 -29.17 -2.06 -8.43
N LEU A 618 -29.63 -2.10 -9.68
CA LEU A 618 -30.75 -2.93 -10.12
C LEU A 618 -30.38 -4.39 -10.35
N GLN A 619 -29.15 -4.71 -10.76
CA GLN A 619 -28.67 -6.12 -10.77
C GLN A 619 -28.67 -6.72 -9.37
N ASP A 620 -28.36 -5.94 -8.33
CA ASP A 620 -28.47 -6.41 -6.94
C ASP A 620 -29.93 -6.54 -6.49
N ILE A 621 -30.85 -5.68 -6.96
CA ILE A 621 -32.28 -5.73 -6.62
C ILE A 621 -33.00 -6.81 -7.43
N GLU A 622 -32.72 -6.97 -8.72
CA GLU A 622 -33.33 -8.02 -9.55
C GLU A 622 -32.80 -9.42 -9.19
N THR A 623 -31.52 -9.55 -8.88
CA THR A 623 -30.97 -10.81 -8.35
C THR A 623 -31.53 -11.14 -6.98
N SER A 624 -31.80 -10.15 -6.13
CA SER A 624 -32.50 -10.36 -4.85
C SER A 624 -33.96 -10.73 -5.06
N ARG A 625 -34.67 -10.14 -6.04
CA ARG A 625 -36.06 -10.50 -6.41
C ARG A 625 -36.15 -11.86 -7.11
N ALA A 626 -35.23 -12.19 -8.01
CA ALA A 626 -35.20 -13.51 -8.68
C ALA A 626 -34.88 -14.63 -7.68
N ASN A 627 -34.03 -14.40 -6.68
CA ASN A 627 -33.74 -15.34 -5.61
C ASN A 627 -34.94 -15.51 -4.63
N ALA A 628 -35.70 -14.44 -4.37
CA ALA A 628 -36.90 -14.50 -3.55
C ALA A 628 -38.07 -15.26 -4.25
N THR A 629 -38.18 -15.14 -5.59
CA THR A 629 -39.17 -15.86 -6.40
C THR A 629 -38.79 -17.31 -6.67
N ALA A 630 -37.50 -17.62 -6.79
CA ALA A 630 -36.98 -18.99 -6.91
C ALA A 630 -37.17 -19.77 -5.60
N ASN A 631 -36.95 -19.13 -4.45
CA ASN A 631 -37.24 -19.75 -3.14
C ASN A 631 -38.74 -19.96 -2.86
N LYS A 632 -39.64 -19.14 -3.44
CA LYS A 632 -41.08 -19.39 -3.34
C LYS A 632 -41.57 -20.52 -4.25
N LYS A 633 -40.93 -20.78 -5.39
CA LYS A 633 -41.28 -21.92 -6.27
C LYS A 633 -40.70 -23.24 -5.80
N GLY A 634 -39.58 -23.23 -5.05
CA GLY A 634 -39.01 -24.43 -4.43
C GLY A 634 -39.79 -24.95 -3.19
N ALA A 635 -40.60 -24.10 -2.56
CA ALA A 635 -41.39 -24.46 -1.39
C ALA A 635 -42.82 -25.03 -1.72
N PHE A 636 -43.17 -25.15 -3.00
CA PHE A 636 -44.46 -25.67 -3.45
C PHE A 636 -44.40 -27.01 -4.22
N CYS A 637 -43.20 -27.59 -4.36
CA CYS A 637 -42.99 -28.93 -4.92
C CYS A 637 -42.08 -29.75 -4.00
N GLY A 638 -42.61 -30.16 -2.87
CA GLY A 638 -41.97 -31.09 -1.95
C GLY A 638 -43.00 -31.56 -0.95
#